data_ab4bec0d806403c6f8df4308458316bb
#
_entry.id   ab4bec0d806403c6f8df4308458316bb
#
_cell.length_a   1.000
_cell.length_b   1.000
_cell.length_c   1.000
_cell.angle_alpha   90.00
_cell.angle_beta   90.00
_cell.angle_gamma   90.00
#
_symmetry.space_group_name_H-M   'P 1'
#
loop_
_entity.id
_entity.type
_entity.pdbx_description
1 polymer ?
#
loop_
_entity_poly.entity_id
_entity_poly.type
_entity_poly.pdbx_seq_one_letter_code
_entity_poly.pdbx_strand_id
1 'polypeptide(L)'
;MDFQLVTSYKPRGDQPRAIAELLNGLAAGEKHQVLMGVTGSGKTFTMAKVIEASNRPALILAHNKTLAAQLYHEFKQFFPNNAVEYFVSYYDYYQPEAYIPAGDLYIEKEATINEELDKLRLSATRSLFERRDAIIVSSVSCIYGLGSPEAYYGMLLLLEKGQHISRKDITRRLVEILYERNDVDFRRGTFRVRGDIIEVFPTYDETAYRIELFGDEIESLSQIDPLFGTVKQKYARLPIYPKSHYVMQPERKADAIDSIVTELNAWVPELESQGRMVEAQRIHQRTRYDLEMIKSMGYCHGIENYSRHFSGRLPGEAPPTLLDYFPRDFLLFMDESHATIPQVHGMWFGDRSRKQNLVDYGFRLPSAMDNRPLKFDEFENRIHQTIYVSATPGPYELTKSAGVVVEQVIRPTGLVDPEVEIRPVKGQIDDLLAEIRDRAKRNERVLVTTLTKRMSEDLAGYYTEVGVKCRYLHSEIETLERVKLLAALRKGEYDVLIGINLLREGLDLPEVSLVAILDADKEGFLRSTGSLIQTMGRAARHLEGRAILYADRITDSMRRAMDETDRRRTIQRAYNEEHGITPQSIINTMDMGLAQILKAEYGDVEAEEAAGLPEFTSQAELDTHLAKLETEMRDAAKKFEFEKAARLRDIIKELKEKEFLFG
;
A
#
# COMPACT_ATOMS: atom_id res chain seq x y z
N MET A 1 -13.63 -4.58 22.72
CA MET A 1 -13.32 -3.21 23.18
C MET A 1 -14.04 -2.26 22.25
N ASP A 2 -14.40 -1.07 22.73
CA ASP A 2 -15.02 -0.06 21.89
C ASP A 2 -13.94 0.81 21.26
N PHE A 3 -14.25 1.42 20.12
CA PHE A 3 -13.35 2.40 19.51
C PHE A 3 -13.29 3.67 20.37
N GLN A 4 -12.07 4.14 20.61
CA GLN A 4 -11.80 5.34 21.42
C GLN A 4 -10.94 6.31 20.61
N LEU A 5 -11.55 7.33 20.05
CA LEU A 5 -10.86 8.38 19.31
C LEU A 5 -10.12 9.31 20.27
N VAL A 6 -8.80 9.37 20.15
CA VAL A 6 -7.94 10.27 20.93
C VAL A 6 -7.47 11.41 20.05
N THR A 7 -8.05 12.60 20.24
CA THR A 7 -7.71 13.78 19.44
C THR A 7 -8.07 15.08 20.13
N SER A 8 -7.31 16.14 19.85
CA SER A 8 -7.66 17.51 20.24
C SER A 8 -8.61 18.19 19.23
N TYR A 9 -8.81 17.58 18.05
CA TYR A 9 -9.66 18.15 17.02
C TYR A 9 -11.15 18.01 17.37
N LYS A 10 -11.91 19.05 17.06
CA LYS A 10 -13.38 19.07 17.14
C LYS A 10 -13.95 19.20 15.73
N PRO A 11 -15.09 18.58 15.43
CA PRO A 11 -15.76 18.74 14.14
C PRO A 11 -16.05 20.21 13.84
N ARG A 12 -15.68 20.68 12.64
CA ARG A 12 -15.88 22.07 12.17
C ARG A 12 -16.41 22.07 10.74
N GLY A 13 -16.95 23.22 10.31
CA GLY A 13 -17.49 23.37 8.96
C GLY A 13 -18.63 22.40 8.69
N ASP A 14 -18.54 21.67 7.60
CA ASP A 14 -19.52 20.66 7.19
C ASP A 14 -19.39 19.34 7.96
N GLN A 15 -18.30 19.10 8.70
CA GLN A 15 -18.03 17.82 9.34
C GLN A 15 -19.14 17.35 10.28
N PRO A 16 -19.74 18.19 11.19
CA PRO A 16 -20.82 17.75 12.06
C PRO A 16 -22.01 17.22 11.28
N ARG A 17 -22.41 17.93 10.22
CA ARG A 17 -23.51 17.53 9.34
C ARG A 17 -23.17 16.26 8.57
N ALA A 18 -22.00 16.19 7.95
CA ALA A 18 -21.56 15.03 7.18
C ALA A 18 -21.50 13.75 8.06
N ILE A 19 -20.96 13.85 9.26
CA ILE A 19 -20.94 12.73 10.22
C ILE A 19 -22.36 12.25 10.55
N ALA A 20 -23.27 13.18 10.85
CA ALA A 20 -24.65 12.84 11.19
C ALA A 20 -25.40 12.20 10.01
N GLU A 21 -25.23 12.74 8.78
CA GLU A 21 -25.85 12.20 7.57
C GLU A 21 -25.35 10.78 7.28
N LEU A 22 -24.04 10.55 7.33
CA LEU A 22 -23.44 9.22 7.13
C LEU A 22 -23.94 8.21 8.18
N LEU A 23 -23.98 8.58 9.47
CA LEU A 23 -24.46 7.70 10.52
C LEU A 23 -25.96 7.38 10.39
N ASN A 24 -26.77 8.35 9.97
CA ASN A 24 -28.19 8.14 9.70
C ASN A 24 -28.37 7.16 8.52
N GLY A 25 -27.60 7.29 7.44
CA GLY A 25 -27.63 6.35 6.33
C GLY A 25 -27.20 4.94 6.76
N LEU A 26 -26.14 4.81 7.59
CA LEU A 26 -25.74 3.51 8.14
C LEU A 26 -26.85 2.89 8.99
N ALA A 27 -27.50 3.68 9.85
CA ALA A 27 -28.62 3.21 10.67
C ALA A 27 -29.86 2.84 9.85
N ALA A 28 -30.11 3.55 8.74
CA ALA A 28 -31.18 3.23 7.79
C ALA A 28 -30.88 1.98 6.92
N GLY A 29 -29.65 1.44 7.00
CA GLY A 29 -29.25 0.27 6.23
C GLY A 29 -28.84 0.59 4.79
N GLU A 30 -28.53 1.85 4.47
CA GLU A 30 -28.03 2.24 3.14
C GLU A 30 -26.74 1.49 2.83
N LYS A 31 -26.75 0.80 1.70
CA LYS A 31 -25.62 -0.03 1.29
C LYS A 31 -24.46 0.81 0.71
N HIS A 32 -24.77 1.93 0.08
CA HIS A 32 -23.82 2.77 -0.62
C HIS A 32 -24.04 4.24 -0.26
N GLN A 33 -23.03 4.90 0.27
CA GLN A 33 -23.04 6.32 0.58
C GLN A 33 -21.81 6.99 -0.03
N VAL A 34 -21.91 8.26 -0.41
CA VAL A 34 -20.80 9.03 -0.98
C VAL A 34 -20.49 10.21 -0.08
N LEU A 35 -19.25 10.28 0.41
CA LEU A 35 -18.68 11.45 1.04
C LEU A 35 -17.85 12.22 0.01
N MET A 36 -18.40 13.30 -0.53
CA MET A 36 -17.69 14.20 -1.43
C MET A 36 -16.99 15.28 -0.63
N GLY A 37 -15.71 15.07 -0.35
CA GLY A 37 -14.92 15.99 0.46
C GLY A 37 -13.75 16.60 -0.31
N VAL A 38 -13.67 17.92 -0.33
CA VAL A 38 -12.52 18.60 -0.96
C VAL A 38 -11.21 18.26 -0.25
N THR A 39 -10.09 18.43 -0.95
CA THR A 39 -8.76 18.26 -0.35
C THR A 39 -8.58 19.24 0.81
N GLY A 40 -8.19 18.74 1.99
CA GLY A 40 -8.00 19.56 3.20
C GLY A 40 -9.26 19.83 4.01
N SER A 41 -10.43 19.26 3.65
CA SER A 41 -11.64 19.37 4.47
C SER A 41 -11.65 18.47 5.72
N GLY A 42 -10.65 17.59 5.87
CA GLY A 42 -10.54 16.65 6.99
C GLY A 42 -11.40 15.39 6.82
N LYS A 43 -11.45 14.82 5.61
CA LYS A 43 -12.16 13.57 5.32
C LYS A 43 -11.76 12.43 6.25
N THR A 44 -10.46 12.25 6.51
CA THR A 44 -9.93 11.20 7.43
C THR A 44 -10.50 11.33 8.82
N PHE A 45 -10.60 12.57 9.32
CA PHE A 45 -11.21 12.83 10.63
C PHE A 45 -12.72 12.50 10.65
N THR A 46 -13.44 12.81 9.57
CA THR A 46 -14.85 12.43 9.41
C THR A 46 -15.01 10.92 9.39
N MET A 47 -14.18 10.18 8.64
CA MET A 47 -14.15 8.72 8.67
C MET A 47 -13.90 8.18 10.07
N ALA A 48 -12.90 8.72 10.79
CA ALA A 48 -12.58 8.31 12.16
C ALA A 48 -13.78 8.53 13.11
N LYS A 49 -14.50 9.65 13.00
CA LYS A 49 -15.71 9.89 13.79
C LYS A 49 -16.85 8.94 13.47
N VAL A 50 -17.01 8.56 12.22
CA VAL A 50 -18.02 7.57 11.80
C VAL A 50 -17.65 6.18 12.33
N ILE A 51 -16.37 5.78 12.30
CA ILE A 51 -15.88 4.51 12.86
C ILE A 51 -16.13 4.47 14.38
N GLU A 52 -15.74 5.52 15.11
CA GLU A 52 -15.97 5.63 16.55
C GLU A 52 -17.46 5.46 16.89
N ALA A 53 -18.33 6.21 16.22
CA ALA A 53 -19.75 6.21 16.53
C ALA A 53 -20.48 4.93 16.10
N SER A 54 -20.07 4.31 14.98
CA SER A 54 -20.67 3.06 14.51
C SER A 54 -20.18 1.84 15.31
N ASN A 55 -19.02 1.94 15.93
CA ASN A 55 -18.37 0.90 16.74
C ASN A 55 -18.27 -0.46 16.01
N ARG A 56 -17.91 -0.43 14.72
CA ARG A 56 -17.84 -1.60 13.84
C ARG A 56 -16.42 -1.75 13.29
N PRO A 57 -15.92 -2.98 13.10
CA PRO A 57 -14.67 -3.19 12.38
C PRO A 57 -14.69 -2.50 11.02
N ALA A 58 -13.58 -1.91 10.63
CA ALA A 58 -13.51 -1.11 9.42
C ALA A 58 -12.36 -1.55 8.50
N LEU A 59 -12.65 -1.60 7.20
CA LEU A 59 -11.65 -1.73 6.15
C LEU A 59 -11.57 -0.39 5.41
N ILE A 60 -10.36 0.16 5.33
CA ILE A 60 -10.07 1.38 4.57
C ILE A 60 -9.23 0.97 3.37
N LEU A 61 -9.81 1.10 2.17
CA LEU A 61 -9.19 0.71 0.92
C LEU A 61 -8.65 1.92 0.18
N ALA A 62 -7.35 1.94 -0.08
CA ALA A 62 -6.65 2.96 -0.84
C ALA A 62 -6.08 2.39 -2.16
N HIS A 63 -5.96 3.22 -3.19
CA HIS A 63 -5.54 2.79 -4.51
C HIS A 63 -4.02 2.53 -4.65
N ASN A 64 -3.19 2.98 -3.70
CA ASN A 64 -1.75 2.72 -3.70
C ASN A 64 -1.19 2.56 -2.29
N LYS A 65 0.05 2.03 -2.17
CA LYS A 65 0.73 1.81 -0.89
C LYS A 65 0.98 3.11 -0.12
N THR A 66 1.41 4.17 -0.80
CA THR A 66 1.77 5.45 -0.19
C THR A 66 0.58 6.10 0.51
N LEU A 67 -0.59 6.15 -0.15
CA LEU A 67 -1.82 6.64 0.46
C LEU A 67 -2.27 5.74 1.60
N ALA A 68 -2.18 4.42 1.44
CA ALA A 68 -2.49 3.48 2.51
C ALA A 68 -1.59 3.68 3.73
N ALA A 69 -0.28 3.90 3.55
CA ALA A 69 0.66 4.18 4.63
C ALA A 69 0.33 5.49 5.37
N GLN A 70 0.00 6.54 4.62
CA GLN A 70 -0.43 7.82 5.20
C GLN A 70 -1.69 7.64 6.06
N LEU A 71 -2.73 6.99 5.52
CA LEU A 71 -3.97 6.73 6.24
C LEU A 71 -3.74 5.84 7.47
N TYR A 72 -2.92 4.78 7.34
CA TYR A 72 -2.55 3.94 8.48
C TYR A 72 -1.96 4.75 9.62
N HIS A 73 -1.03 5.66 9.30
CA HIS A 73 -0.38 6.52 10.28
C HIS A 73 -1.39 7.49 10.94
N GLU A 74 -2.23 8.16 10.15
CA GLU A 74 -3.27 9.05 10.65
C GLU A 74 -4.26 8.30 11.58
N PHE A 75 -4.74 7.12 11.17
CA PHE A 75 -5.64 6.31 11.99
C PHE A 75 -4.96 5.75 13.25
N LYS A 76 -3.68 5.40 13.19
CA LYS A 76 -2.89 4.99 14.36
C LYS A 76 -2.79 6.10 15.41
N GLN A 77 -2.66 7.35 14.97
CA GLN A 77 -2.69 8.52 15.86
C GLN A 77 -4.09 8.77 16.45
N PHE A 78 -5.13 8.59 15.65
CA PHE A 78 -6.51 8.76 16.10
C PHE A 78 -6.97 7.65 17.06
N PHE A 79 -6.49 6.42 16.89
CA PHE A 79 -6.91 5.24 17.65
C PHE A 79 -5.69 4.52 18.25
N PRO A 80 -4.93 5.16 19.16
CA PRO A 80 -3.69 4.58 19.71
C PRO A 80 -3.93 3.33 20.56
N ASN A 81 -5.14 3.14 21.09
CA ASN A 81 -5.51 2.02 21.97
C ASN A 81 -6.26 0.90 21.24
N ASN A 82 -6.63 1.11 19.98
CA ASN A 82 -7.36 0.14 19.17
C ASN A 82 -6.42 -0.56 18.18
N ALA A 83 -6.89 -1.65 17.58
CA ALA A 83 -6.10 -2.37 16.57
C ALA A 83 -6.17 -1.64 15.22
N VAL A 84 -5.19 -0.82 14.93
CA VAL A 84 -5.00 -0.22 13.61
C VAL A 84 -3.89 -0.97 12.92
N GLU A 85 -4.19 -1.61 11.79
CA GLU A 85 -3.31 -2.56 11.09
C GLU A 85 -3.12 -2.17 9.62
N TYR A 86 -2.01 -2.62 9.04
CA TYR A 86 -1.62 -2.30 7.67
C TYR A 86 -1.56 -3.56 6.81
N PHE A 87 -2.26 -3.57 5.67
CA PHE A 87 -2.34 -4.74 4.81
C PHE A 87 -2.12 -4.36 3.33
N VAL A 88 -0.88 -4.41 2.88
CA VAL A 88 -0.48 -4.10 1.49
C VAL A 88 0.30 -5.26 0.89
N SER A 89 0.74 -5.15 -0.36
CA SER A 89 1.66 -6.14 -0.95
C SER A 89 2.97 -6.14 -0.15
N TYR A 90 3.41 -7.33 0.24
CA TYR A 90 4.63 -7.54 1.03
C TYR A 90 5.89 -7.73 0.18
N TYR A 91 5.81 -7.42 -1.12
CA TYR A 91 6.97 -7.47 -2.01
C TYR A 91 7.62 -6.08 -2.13
N ASP A 92 8.95 -6.01 -1.92
CA ASP A 92 9.76 -4.86 -2.28
C ASP A 92 9.95 -4.81 -3.78
N TYR A 93 10.29 -5.95 -4.36
CA TYR A 93 10.33 -6.16 -5.80
C TYR A 93 9.41 -7.31 -6.19
N TYR A 94 8.65 -7.13 -7.26
CA TYR A 94 7.77 -8.16 -7.79
C TYR A 94 7.72 -8.15 -9.31
N GLN A 95 8.32 -9.16 -9.93
CA GLN A 95 8.17 -9.47 -11.33
C GLN A 95 7.27 -10.70 -11.47
N PRO A 96 6.03 -10.55 -11.95
CA PRO A 96 5.15 -11.71 -12.11
C PRO A 96 5.66 -12.63 -13.21
N GLU A 97 5.48 -13.94 -13.03
CA GLU A 97 5.69 -14.93 -14.07
C GLU A 97 4.82 -14.60 -15.29
N ALA A 98 5.41 -14.54 -16.46
CA ALA A 98 4.71 -14.22 -17.70
C ALA A 98 5.33 -14.93 -18.92
N TYR A 99 4.53 -15.12 -19.95
CA TYR A 99 5.02 -15.55 -21.26
C TYR A 99 4.50 -14.63 -22.35
N ILE A 100 5.43 -14.16 -23.20
CA ILE A 100 5.15 -13.26 -24.32
C ILE A 100 5.31 -14.05 -25.62
N PRO A 101 4.20 -14.53 -26.23
CA PRO A 101 4.25 -15.40 -27.40
C PRO A 101 4.96 -14.79 -28.62
N ALA A 102 4.78 -13.48 -28.82
CA ALA A 102 5.35 -12.78 -29.98
C ALA A 102 6.90 -12.80 -30.04
N GLY A 103 7.55 -12.91 -28.88
CA GLY A 103 9.01 -12.97 -28.75
C GLY A 103 9.55 -14.29 -28.25
N ASP A 104 8.70 -15.30 -28.04
CA ASP A 104 9.03 -16.58 -27.35
C ASP A 104 9.80 -16.32 -26.04
N LEU A 105 9.38 -15.30 -25.29
CA LEU A 105 10.05 -14.85 -24.06
C LEU A 105 9.30 -15.33 -22.83
N TYR A 106 9.92 -16.23 -22.06
CA TYR A 106 9.46 -16.58 -20.73
C TYR A 106 10.15 -15.71 -19.69
N ILE A 107 9.35 -15.06 -18.85
CA ILE A 107 9.77 -14.24 -17.72
C ILE A 107 9.51 -15.06 -16.46
N GLU A 108 10.57 -15.40 -15.75
CA GLU A 108 10.47 -16.09 -14.48
C GLU A 108 9.94 -15.14 -13.40
N LYS A 109 9.22 -15.70 -12.42
CA LYS A 109 8.79 -14.94 -11.25
C LYS A 109 10.00 -14.57 -10.40
N GLU A 110 10.21 -13.30 -10.19
CA GLU A 110 11.16 -12.79 -9.20
C GLU A 110 10.40 -11.98 -8.14
N ALA A 111 10.72 -12.20 -6.88
CA ALA A 111 10.10 -11.47 -5.79
C ALA A 111 11.03 -11.40 -4.59
N THR A 112 11.18 -10.21 -4.05
CA THR A 112 11.83 -9.98 -2.76
C THR A 112 10.75 -9.68 -1.71
N ILE A 113 10.72 -10.48 -0.65
CA ILE A 113 9.74 -10.34 0.42
C ILE A 113 10.29 -9.36 1.47
N ASN A 114 9.48 -8.37 1.81
CA ASN A 114 9.70 -7.49 2.94
C ASN A 114 9.15 -8.16 4.21
N GLU A 115 10.03 -8.60 5.10
CA GLU A 115 9.65 -9.30 6.34
C GLU A 115 8.80 -8.43 7.28
N GLU A 116 9.00 -7.12 7.27
CA GLU A 116 8.23 -6.20 8.10
C GLU A 116 6.79 -6.04 7.59
N LEU A 117 6.62 -5.91 6.26
CA LEU A 117 5.29 -5.89 5.65
C LEU A 117 4.56 -7.23 5.79
N ASP A 118 5.27 -8.35 5.73
CA ASP A 118 4.67 -9.67 5.97
C ASP A 118 4.19 -9.81 7.42
N LYS A 119 4.99 -9.36 8.40
CA LYS A 119 4.59 -9.26 9.81
C LYS A 119 3.30 -8.44 9.98
N LEU A 120 3.22 -7.25 9.37
CA LEU A 120 2.03 -6.40 9.47
C LEU A 120 0.79 -7.07 8.88
N ARG A 121 0.93 -7.82 7.78
CA ARG A 121 -0.19 -8.59 7.18
C ARG A 121 -0.69 -9.71 8.11
N LEU A 122 0.23 -10.44 8.73
CA LEU A 122 -0.11 -11.49 9.70
C LEU A 122 -0.72 -10.91 10.96
N SER A 123 -0.23 -9.76 11.43
CA SER A 123 -0.83 -9.01 12.53
C SER A 123 -2.26 -8.57 12.21
N ALA A 124 -2.52 -8.09 10.99
CA ALA A 124 -3.84 -7.66 10.57
C ALA A 124 -4.88 -8.79 10.63
N THR A 125 -4.54 -9.97 10.11
CA THR A 125 -5.45 -11.13 10.15
C THR A 125 -5.65 -11.66 11.56
N ARG A 126 -4.60 -11.67 12.39
CA ARG A 126 -4.70 -11.99 13.82
C ARG A 126 -5.66 -11.05 14.54
N SER A 127 -5.49 -9.74 14.34
CA SER A 127 -6.35 -8.73 15.00
C SER A 127 -7.82 -8.91 14.66
N LEU A 128 -8.15 -9.32 13.41
CA LEU A 128 -9.53 -9.62 13.01
C LEU A 128 -10.14 -10.82 13.75
N PHE A 129 -9.32 -11.81 14.16
CA PHE A 129 -9.80 -12.93 14.96
C PHE A 129 -9.94 -12.60 16.44
N GLU A 130 -9.04 -11.76 16.98
CA GLU A 130 -8.96 -11.50 18.42
C GLU A 130 -9.81 -10.30 18.87
N ARG A 131 -10.09 -9.34 17.97
CA ARG A 131 -10.63 -8.03 18.31
C ARG A 131 -11.76 -7.59 17.38
N ARG A 132 -12.76 -6.92 17.97
CA ARG A 132 -13.86 -6.28 17.22
C ARG A 132 -13.54 -4.82 16.86
N ASP A 133 -12.61 -4.19 17.58
CA ASP A 133 -12.17 -2.82 17.43
C ASP A 133 -10.95 -2.73 16.50
N ALA A 134 -11.05 -3.38 15.32
CA ALA A 134 -9.99 -3.44 14.31
C ALA A 134 -10.28 -2.52 13.12
N ILE A 135 -9.30 -1.71 12.76
CA ILE A 135 -9.25 -0.90 11.53
C ILE A 135 -8.11 -1.44 10.68
N ILE A 136 -8.44 -1.97 9.51
CA ILE A 136 -7.43 -2.41 8.55
C ILE A 136 -7.32 -1.37 7.43
N VAL A 137 -6.13 -0.80 7.26
CA VAL A 137 -5.84 0.06 6.11
C VAL A 137 -5.13 -0.78 5.06
N SER A 138 -5.71 -0.87 3.86
CA SER A 138 -5.24 -1.77 2.82
C SER A 138 -5.13 -1.10 1.46
N SER A 139 -4.21 -1.62 0.63
CA SER A 139 -4.26 -1.42 -0.81
C SER A 139 -5.18 -2.48 -1.45
N VAL A 140 -5.26 -2.50 -2.79
CA VAL A 140 -5.98 -3.55 -3.53
C VAL A 140 -5.49 -4.98 -3.25
N SER A 141 -4.43 -5.15 -2.48
CA SER A 141 -3.97 -6.48 -2.00
C SER A 141 -5.02 -7.25 -1.23
N CYS A 142 -6.02 -6.56 -0.64
CA CYS A 142 -7.12 -7.19 0.09
C CYS A 142 -8.04 -8.07 -0.76
N ILE A 143 -8.06 -7.89 -2.10
CA ILE A 143 -8.88 -8.70 -3.01
C ILE A 143 -8.12 -9.87 -3.63
N TYR A 144 -6.82 -10.03 -3.32
CA TYR A 144 -6.02 -11.17 -3.78
C TYR A 144 -6.20 -12.37 -2.88
N GLY A 145 -6.03 -13.57 -3.49
CA GLY A 145 -6.13 -14.84 -2.78
C GLY A 145 -5.21 -14.89 -1.57
N LEU A 146 -5.80 -15.30 -0.45
CA LEU A 146 -5.17 -15.54 0.84
C LEU A 146 -5.53 -16.97 1.29
N GLY A 147 -4.89 -17.51 2.31
CA GLY A 147 -5.33 -18.75 2.92
C GLY A 147 -6.74 -18.62 3.49
N SER A 148 -7.50 -19.75 3.56
CA SER A 148 -8.86 -19.67 4.11
C SER A 148 -8.83 -19.34 5.61
N PRO A 149 -9.73 -18.46 6.09
CA PRO A 149 -9.83 -18.14 7.52
C PRO A 149 -10.03 -19.39 8.38
N GLU A 150 -10.85 -20.33 7.90
CA GLU A 150 -11.16 -21.57 8.61
C GLU A 150 -9.92 -22.47 8.74
N ALA A 151 -9.12 -22.60 7.66
CA ALA A 151 -7.87 -23.36 7.68
C ALA A 151 -6.84 -22.69 8.59
N TYR A 152 -6.69 -21.39 8.48
CA TYR A 152 -5.73 -20.62 9.29
C TYR A 152 -6.07 -20.68 10.78
N TYR A 153 -7.35 -20.47 11.14
CA TYR A 153 -7.83 -20.58 12.52
C TYR A 153 -7.81 -22.01 13.02
N GLY A 154 -8.17 -23.00 12.20
CA GLY A 154 -8.17 -24.41 12.56
C GLY A 154 -6.78 -24.98 12.84
N MET A 155 -5.72 -24.33 12.33
CA MET A 155 -4.32 -24.69 12.60
C MET A 155 -3.74 -23.97 13.84
N LEU A 156 -4.53 -23.12 14.52
CA LEU A 156 -4.12 -22.42 15.73
C LEU A 156 -3.66 -23.40 16.82
N LEU A 157 -2.49 -23.13 17.41
CA LEU A 157 -2.05 -23.83 18.62
C LEU A 157 -2.49 -23.02 19.84
N LEU A 158 -3.57 -23.47 20.48
CA LEU A 158 -4.05 -22.88 21.73
C LEU A 158 -3.46 -23.64 22.91
N LEU A 159 -2.76 -22.93 23.78
CA LEU A 159 -2.18 -23.46 25.02
C LEU A 159 -2.82 -22.81 26.23
N GLU A 160 -3.07 -23.58 27.27
CA GLU A 160 -3.66 -23.10 28.53
C GLU A 160 -2.77 -23.49 29.71
N LYS A 161 -2.66 -22.61 30.70
CA LYS A 161 -1.96 -22.91 31.94
C LYS A 161 -2.64 -24.07 32.66
N GLY A 162 -1.85 -25.07 33.11
CA GLY A 162 -2.36 -26.30 33.72
C GLY A 162 -2.78 -27.39 32.71
N GLN A 163 -2.66 -27.13 31.41
CA GLN A 163 -2.94 -28.12 30.37
C GLN A 163 -1.91 -29.24 30.39
N HIS A 164 -2.36 -30.50 30.31
CA HIS A 164 -1.49 -31.64 30.14
C HIS A 164 -1.22 -31.89 28.64
N ILE A 165 -0.01 -31.59 28.21
CA ILE A 165 0.47 -31.78 26.83
C ILE A 165 1.96 -32.00 26.84
N SER A 166 2.46 -33.01 26.12
CA SER A 166 3.88 -33.31 26.10
C SER A 166 4.66 -32.25 25.29
N ARG A 167 5.93 -32.01 25.68
CA ARG A 167 6.85 -31.15 24.93
C ARG A 167 6.96 -31.58 23.46
N LYS A 168 6.94 -32.91 23.20
CA LYS A 168 6.99 -33.45 21.85
C LYS A 168 5.77 -33.08 21.02
N ASP A 169 4.59 -33.09 21.61
CA ASP A 169 3.36 -32.71 20.93
C ASP A 169 3.31 -31.22 20.61
N ILE A 170 3.75 -30.35 21.55
CA ILE A 170 3.86 -28.90 21.29
C ILE A 170 4.83 -28.65 20.12
N THR A 171 6.03 -29.25 20.16
CA THR A 171 7.02 -29.05 19.09
C THR A 171 6.56 -29.60 17.75
N ARG A 172 5.86 -30.74 17.71
CA ARG A 172 5.25 -31.26 16.50
C ARG A 172 4.20 -30.29 15.93
N ARG A 173 3.31 -29.77 16.77
CA ARG A 173 2.30 -28.78 16.36
C ARG A 173 2.93 -27.48 15.85
N LEU A 174 4.03 -27.00 16.44
CA LEU A 174 4.76 -25.85 15.95
C LEU A 174 5.32 -26.07 14.53
N VAL A 175 5.86 -27.27 14.26
CA VAL A 175 6.33 -27.62 12.91
C VAL A 175 5.17 -27.74 11.92
N GLU A 176 4.03 -28.32 12.33
CA GLU A 176 2.81 -28.40 11.50
C GLU A 176 2.29 -27.03 11.08
N ILE A 177 2.43 -26.01 11.95
CA ILE A 177 2.08 -24.61 11.65
C ILE A 177 3.24 -23.81 11.09
N LEU A 178 4.24 -24.49 10.52
CA LEU A 178 5.37 -23.98 9.74
C LEU A 178 6.47 -23.25 10.53
N TYR A 179 6.53 -23.34 11.87
CA TYR A 179 7.67 -22.82 12.62
C TYR A 179 8.88 -23.75 12.49
N GLU A 180 10.05 -23.15 12.37
CA GLU A 180 11.32 -23.85 12.26
C GLU A 180 11.99 -23.95 13.63
N ARG A 181 12.54 -25.12 13.97
CA ARG A 181 13.36 -25.24 15.16
C ARG A 181 14.73 -24.66 14.89
N ASN A 182 15.11 -23.65 15.66
CA ASN A 182 16.45 -23.09 15.64
C ASN A 182 16.88 -22.71 17.06
N ASP A 183 17.76 -23.54 17.63
CA ASP A 183 18.23 -23.34 19.02
C ASP A 183 19.37 -22.32 19.11
N VAL A 184 19.95 -21.88 17.98
CA VAL A 184 21.10 -20.96 17.89
C VAL A 184 20.65 -19.54 17.50
N ASP A 185 19.95 -19.43 16.37
CA ASP A 185 19.46 -18.15 15.84
C ASP A 185 17.95 -18.02 16.09
N PHE A 186 17.60 -17.27 17.14
CA PHE A 186 16.21 -17.08 17.55
C PHE A 186 15.59 -15.87 16.84
N ARG A 187 15.05 -16.11 15.67
CA ARG A 187 14.41 -15.09 14.82
C ARG A 187 12.92 -15.35 14.65
N ARG A 188 12.20 -14.39 14.04
CA ARG A 188 10.77 -14.53 13.76
C ARG A 188 10.49 -15.80 12.94
N GLY A 189 9.42 -16.52 13.28
CA GLY A 189 9.04 -17.79 12.64
C GLY A 189 9.86 -18.97 13.10
N THR A 190 10.63 -18.85 14.19
CA THR A 190 11.37 -19.96 14.78
C THR A 190 10.94 -20.28 16.21
N PHE A 191 11.23 -21.47 16.67
CA PHE A 191 11.15 -21.83 18.08
C PHE A 191 12.43 -22.52 18.53
N ARG A 192 12.74 -22.40 19.80
CA ARG A 192 13.87 -23.10 20.44
C ARG A 192 13.44 -23.84 21.68
N VAL A 193 14.19 -24.88 22.03
CA VAL A 193 13.89 -25.75 23.18
C VAL A 193 15.12 -25.84 24.08
N ARG A 194 14.95 -25.49 25.36
CA ARG A 194 16.01 -25.56 26.39
C ARG A 194 15.46 -26.24 27.65
N GLY A 195 15.74 -27.52 27.82
CA GLY A 195 15.16 -28.31 28.90
C GLY A 195 13.64 -28.40 28.78
N ASP A 196 12.93 -27.96 29.80
CA ASP A 196 11.46 -27.95 29.83
C ASP A 196 10.87 -26.62 29.38
N ILE A 197 11.67 -25.75 28.78
CA ILE A 197 11.25 -24.47 28.26
C ILE A 197 11.22 -24.51 26.73
N ILE A 198 10.09 -24.09 26.15
CA ILE A 198 9.94 -23.84 24.73
C ILE A 198 9.72 -22.34 24.55
N GLU A 199 10.53 -21.72 23.71
CA GLU A 199 10.34 -20.33 23.31
C GLU A 199 9.98 -20.24 21.83
N VAL A 200 8.97 -19.45 21.50
CA VAL A 200 8.44 -19.28 20.14
C VAL A 200 8.47 -17.81 19.79
N PHE A 201 9.12 -17.48 18.67
CA PHE A 201 9.10 -16.12 18.15
C PHE A 201 8.14 -16.04 16.97
N PRO A 202 6.90 -15.53 17.17
CA PRO A 202 5.90 -15.48 16.13
C PRO A 202 6.29 -14.52 15.00
N THR A 203 5.77 -14.76 13.81
CA THR A 203 6.00 -13.91 12.64
C THR A 203 5.21 -12.59 12.69
N TYR A 204 4.14 -12.53 13.45
CA TYR A 204 3.19 -11.41 13.53
C TYR A 204 3.43 -10.47 14.73
N ASP A 205 4.49 -10.69 15.53
CA ASP A 205 4.75 -9.90 16.74
C ASP A 205 6.26 -9.58 16.85
N GLU A 206 6.60 -8.57 17.64
CA GLU A 206 7.98 -8.19 18.00
C GLU A 206 8.47 -8.87 19.27
N THR A 207 7.57 -9.56 19.95
CA THR A 207 7.83 -10.25 21.21
C THR A 207 7.73 -11.76 21.01
N ALA A 208 8.44 -12.51 21.85
CA ALA A 208 8.39 -13.96 21.83
C ALA A 208 7.54 -14.51 22.97
N TYR A 209 7.11 -15.76 22.85
CA TYR A 209 6.38 -16.47 23.88
C TYR A 209 7.29 -17.51 24.52
N ARG A 210 7.19 -17.66 25.84
CA ARG A 210 7.84 -18.70 26.63
C ARG A 210 6.79 -19.58 27.26
N ILE A 211 6.95 -20.88 27.05
CA ILE A 211 6.12 -21.98 27.57
C ILE A 211 7.01 -22.78 28.50
N GLU A 212 6.68 -22.79 29.80
CA GLU A 212 7.41 -23.52 30.82
C GLU A 212 6.59 -24.74 31.20
N LEU A 213 7.23 -25.92 31.16
CA LEU A 213 6.61 -27.20 31.46
C LEU A 213 7.18 -27.77 32.77
N PHE A 214 6.32 -28.43 33.53
CA PHE A 214 6.70 -29.30 34.60
C PHE A 214 6.24 -30.72 34.26
N GLY A 215 7.17 -31.56 33.74
CA GLY A 215 6.79 -32.81 33.09
C GLY A 215 5.95 -32.57 31.83
N ASP A 216 4.73 -33.07 31.81
CA ASP A 216 3.78 -32.84 30.69
C ASP A 216 2.67 -31.83 31.03
N GLU A 217 2.85 -31.02 32.09
CA GLU A 217 1.90 -29.95 32.47
C GLU A 217 2.49 -28.58 32.16
N ILE A 218 1.70 -27.69 31.56
CA ILE A 218 2.09 -26.29 31.34
C ILE A 218 2.01 -25.52 32.66
N GLU A 219 3.16 -25.19 33.24
CA GLU A 219 3.27 -24.43 34.48
C GLU A 219 3.06 -22.92 34.27
N SER A 220 3.62 -22.39 33.18
CA SER A 220 3.60 -20.95 32.91
C SER A 220 3.59 -20.66 31.41
N LEU A 221 2.82 -19.63 31.03
CA LEU A 221 2.80 -19.03 29.68
C LEU A 221 3.12 -17.55 29.82
N SER A 222 4.14 -17.07 29.13
CA SER A 222 4.58 -15.68 29.24
C SER A 222 5.03 -15.09 27.90
N GLN A 223 4.84 -13.80 27.76
CA GLN A 223 5.42 -12.99 26.70
C GLN A 223 6.75 -12.45 27.17
N ILE A 224 7.77 -12.57 26.33
CA ILE A 224 9.14 -12.20 26.67
C ILE A 224 9.72 -11.27 25.60
N ASP A 225 10.72 -10.50 26.00
CA ASP A 225 11.62 -9.84 25.08
C ASP A 225 12.51 -10.89 24.41
N PRO A 226 12.57 -10.97 23.06
CA PRO A 226 13.33 -12.02 22.38
C PRO A 226 14.85 -11.90 22.57
N LEU A 227 15.37 -10.68 22.81
CA LEU A 227 16.79 -10.40 23.00
C LEU A 227 17.24 -10.66 24.46
N PHE A 228 16.51 -10.07 25.42
CA PHE A 228 16.88 -10.11 26.84
C PHE A 228 16.21 -11.25 27.60
N GLY A 229 15.17 -11.88 27.05
CA GLY A 229 14.42 -12.95 27.72
C GLY A 229 13.59 -12.47 28.93
N THR A 230 13.45 -11.17 29.13
CA THR A 230 12.67 -10.59 30.23
C THR A 230 11.20 -10.76 30.02
N VAL A 231 10.48 -11.19 31.06
CA VAL A 231 9.02 -11.39 30.99
C VAL A 231 8.32 -10.03 31.00
N LYS A 232 7.50 -9.78 29.95
CA LYS A 232 6.66 -8.60 29.80
C LYS A 232 5.26 -8.81 30.38
N GLN A 233 4.69 -9.99 30.11
CA GLN A 233 3.32 -10.33 30.53
C GLN A 233 3.17 -11.83 30.73
N LYS A 234 2.26 -12.26 31.61
CA LYS A 234 1.84 -13.66 31.80
C LYS A 234 0.45 -13.89 31.27
N TYR A 235 0.20 -15.07 30.72
CA TYR A 235 -1.07 -15.45 30.14
C TYR A 235 -1.66 -16.69 30.84
N ALA A 236 -2.99 -16.72 30.93
CA ALA A 236 -3.72 -17.95 31.28
C ALA A 236 -3.94 -18.83 30.05
N ARG A 237 -4.10 -18.19 28.86
CA ARG A 237 -4.29 -18.82 27.55
C ARG A 237 -3.42 -18.11 26.53
N LEU A 238 -2.79 -18.86 25.66
CA LEU A 238 -1.88 -18.35 24.64
C LEU A 238 -2.22 -18.95 23.28
N PRO A 239 -2.77 -18.18 22.35
CA PRO A 239 -2.93 -18.59 20.97
C PRO A 239 -1.63 -18.34 20.19
N ILE A 240 -1.14 -19.36 19.48
CA ILE A 240 -0.03 -19.24 18.54
C ILE A 240 -0.56 -19.53 17.15
N TYR A 241 -0.58 -18.49 16.30
CA TYR A 241 -1.05 -18.56 14.93
C TYR A 241 0.02 -19.12 14.00
N PRO A 242 -0.37 -19.73 12.86
CA PRO A 242 0.57 -20.21 11.85
C PRO A 242 1.54 -19.14 11.35
N LYS A 243 2.73 -19.59 10.95
CA LYS A 243 3.78 -18.75 10.40
C LYS A 243 3.37 -18.03 9.10
N SER A 244 2.43 -18.58 8.35
CA SER A 244 1.98 -18.08 7.06
C SER A 244 0.47 -18.27 6.89
N HIS A 245 -0.17 -17.42 6.08
CA HIS A 245 -1.57 -17.60 5.70
C HIS A 245 -1.81 -18.89 4.86
N TYR A 246 -0.78 -19.34 4.15
CA TYR A 246 -0.85 -20.52 3.30
C TYR A 246 -0.47 -21.77 4.09
N VAL A 247 -1.31 -22.14 5.05
CA VAL A 247 -1.19 -23.41 5.79
C VAL A 247 -2.12 -24.45 5.21
N MET A 248 -1.64 -25.68 5.17
CA MET A 248 -2.38 -26.82 4.67
C MET A 248 -2.57 -27.84 5.80
N GLN A 249 -3.81 -28.23 6.01
CA GLN A 249 -4.12 -29.33 6.92
C GLN A 249 -3.46 -30.61 6.39
N PRO A 250 -2.73 -31.36 7.23
CA PRO A 250 -2.01 -32.56 6.81
C PRO A 250 -2.88 -33.58 6.06
N GLU A 251 -4.14 -33.74 6.47
CA GLU A 251 -5.12 -34.64 5.89
C GLU A 251 -5.45 -34.29 4.43
N ARG A 252 -5.44 -33.01 4.07
CA ARG A 252 -5.74 -32.53 2.71
C ARG A 252 -4.57 -32.63 1.73
N LYS A 253 -3.35 -32.86 2.24
CA LYS A 253 -2.15 -32.89 1.38
C LYS A 253 -2.22 -34.04 0.35
N ALA A 254 -2.64 -35.20 0.75
CA ALA A 254 -2.77 -36.38 -0.14
C ALA A 254 -3.84 -36.12 -1.22
N ASP A 255 -5.02 -35.67 -0.82
CA ASP A 255 -6.13 -35.34 -1.73
C ASP A 255 -5.75 -34.27 -2.75
N ALA A 256 -5.01 -33.20 -2.32
CA ALA A 256 -4.52 -32.15 -3.20
C ALA A 256 -3.54 -32.71 -4.25
N ILE A 257 -2.60 -33.54 -3.85
CA ILE A 257 -1.65 -34.20 -4.77
C ILE A 257 -2.39 -35.04 -5.80
N ASP A 258 -3.33 -35.88 -5.37
CA ASP A 258 -4.13 -36.72 -6.26
C ASP A 258 -4.99 -35.90 -7.22
N SER A 259 -5.54 -34.77 -6.75
CA SER A 259 -6.30 -33.84 -7.57
C SER A 259 -5.43 -33.16 -8.63
N ILE A 260 -4.18 -32.78 -8.30
CA ILE A 260 -3.21 -32.21 -9.26
C ILE A 260 -2.84 -33.24 -10.31
N VAL A 261 -2.58 -34.49 -9.89
CA VAL A 261 -2.28 -35.59 -10.83
C VAL A 261 -3.46 -35.85 -11.77
N THR A 262 -4.69 -35.79 -11.26
CA THR A 262 -5.90 -35.98 -12.06
C THR A 262 -6.03 -34.86 -13.11
N GLU A 263 -5.82 -33.61 -12.75
CA GLU A 263 -5.84 -32.51 -13.68
C GLU A 263 -4.73 -32.63 -14.74
N LEU A 264 -3.50 -32.99 -14.34
CA LEU A 264 -2.39 -33.19 -15.27
C LEU A 264 -2.71 -34.27 -16.29
N ASN A 265 -3.24 -35.40 -15.83
CA ASN A 265 -3.56 -36.54 -16.69
C ASN A 265 -4.74 -36.26 -17.64
N ALA A 266 -5.58 -35.30 -17.33
CA ALA A 266 -6.62 -34.77 -18.23
C ALA A 266 -6.09 -33.75 -19.22
N TRP A 267 -5.22 -32.83 -18.76
CA TRP A 267 -4.75 -31.70 -19.55
C TRP A 267 -3.69 -32.07 -20.60
N VAL A 268 -2.78 -33.00 -20.31
CA VAL A 268 -1.73 -33.43 -21.23
C VAL A 268 -2.32 -34.01 -22.52
N PRO A 269 -3.24 -35.02 -22.49
CA PRO A 269 -3.86 -35.53 -23.70
C PRO A 269 -4.65 -34.49 -24.49
N GLU A 270 -5.25 -33.49 -23.82
CA GLU A 270 -5.94 -32.39 -24.49
C GLU A 270 -4.97 -31.54 -25.34
N LEU A 271 -3.80 -31.18 -24.79
CA LEU A 271 -2.74 -30.49 -25.54
C LEU A 271 -2.21 -31.34 -26.70
N GLU A 272 -1.99 -32.65 -26.48
CA GLU A 272 -1.54 -33.58 -27.52
C GLU A 272 -2.56 -33.67 -28.66
N SER A 273 -3.85 -33.76 -28.35
CA SER A 273 -4.93 -33.78 -29.34
C SER A 273 -4.99 -32.55 -30.23
N GLN A 274 -4.55 -31.40 -29.68
CA GLN A 274 -4.43 -30.13 -30.39
C GLN A 274 -3.09 -30.01 -31.17
N GLY A 275 -2.23 -31.04 -31.16
CA GLY A 275 -0.92 -31.02 -31.81
C GLY A 275 0.16 -30.24 -31.04
N ARG A 276 -0.08 -29.86 -29.78
CA ARG A 276 0.76 -29.04 -28.92
C ARG A 276 1.69 -29.89 -28.07
N MET A 277 2.56 -30.66 -28.74
CA MET A 277 3.42 -31.66 -28.10
C MET A 277 4.47 -31.07 -27.16
N VAL A 278 5.01 -29.88 -27.50
CA VAL A 278 6.04 -29.20 -26.69
C VAL A 278 5.42 -28.71 -25.37
N GLU A 279 4.26 -28.10 -25.46
CA GLU A 279 3.51 -27.61 -24.29
C GLU A 279 3.08 -28.77 -23.39
N ALA A 280 2.61 -29.87 -23.97
CA ALA A 280 2.24 -31.08 -23.24
C ALA A 280 3.44 -31.65 -22.47
N GLN A 281 4.60 -31.78 -23.13
CA GLN A 281 5.82 -32.26 -22.47
C GLN A 281 6.29 -31.32 -21.36
N ARG A 282 6.27 -29.99 -21.60
CA ARG A 282 6.69 -28.96 -20.66
C ARG A 282 5.85 -29.03 -19.37
N ILE A 283 4.53 -29.00 -19.50
CA ILE A 283 3.65 -29.02 -18.33
C ILE A 283 3.76 -30.34 -17.56
N HIS A 284 3.90 -31.45 -18.27
CA HIS A 284 4.08 -32.77 -17.65
C HIS A 284 5.35 -32.82 -16.80
N GLN A 285 6.50 -32.41 -17.36
CA GLN A 285 7.78 -32.41 -16.63
C GLN A 285 7.74 -31.45 -15.44
N ARG A 286 7.25 -30.22 -15.63
CA ARG A 286 7.16 -29.21 -14.57
C ARG A 286 6.29 -29.68 -13.43
N THR A 287 5.07 -30.15 -13.72
CA THR A 287 4.14 -30.57 -12.67
C THR A 287 4.64 -31.80 -11.91
N ARG A 288 5.30 -32.74 -12.59
CA ARG A 288 5.92 -33.90 -11.91
C ARG A 288 7.01 -33.46 -10.94
N TYR A 289 7.88 -32.57 -11.36
CA TYR A 289 8.92 -32.00 -10.49
C TYR A 289 8.30 -31.26 -9.28
N ASP A 290 7.33 -30.40 -9.52
CA ASP A 290 6.64 -29.66 -8.44
C ASP A 290 5.99 -30.63 -7.43
N LEU A 291 5.37 -31.73 -7.90
CA LEU A 291 4.77 -32.74 -7.03
C LEU A 291 5.81 -33.48 -6.18
N GLU A 292 6.99 -33.78 -6.71
CA GLU A 292 8.09 -34.40 -5.94
C GLU A 292 8.57 -33.46 -4.84
N MET A 293 8.71 -32.17 -5.14
CA MET A 293 9.08 -31.15 -4.16
C MET A 293 8.02 -31.00 -3.07
N ILE A 294 6.73 -30.96 -3.44
CA ILE A 294 5.62 -30.88 -2.47
C ILE A 294 5.59 -32.11 -1.56
N LYS A 295 5.85 -33.33 -2.11
CA LYS A 295 5.87 -34.56 -1.32
C LYS A 295 7.03 -34.58 -0.33
N SER A 296 8.25 -34.23 -0.78
CA SER A 296 9.48 -34.31 0.01
C SER A 296 9.65 -33.13 0.98
N MET A 297 9.42 -31.92 0.53
CA MET A 297 9.70 -30.69 1.29
C MET A 297 8.45 -29.94 1.75
N GLY A 298 7.26 -30.33 1.27
CA GLY A 298 6.01 -29.63 1.56
C GLY A 298 5.83 -28.32 0.77
N TYR A 299 6.75 -27.99 -0.13
CA TYR A 299 6.78 -26.74 -0.88
C TYR A 299 7.33 -26.95 -2.29
N CYS A 300 6.94 -26.11 -3.24
CA CYS A 300 7.59 -25.97 -4.55
C CYS A 300 7.58 -24.49 -4.97
N HIS A 301 8.44 -24.15 -5.93
CA HIS A 301 8.45 -22.80 -6.49
C HIS A 301 7.16 -22.52 -7.29
N GLY A 302 6.42 -21.46 -6.90
CA GLY A 302 5.11 -21.17 -7.49
C GLY A 302 3.95 -22.02 -6.95
N ILE A 303 4.06 -22.53 -5.71
CA ILE A 303 3.04 -23.36 -5.04
C ILE A 303 1.65 -22.71 -5.04
N GLU A 304 1.59 -21.39 -5.08
CA GLU A 304 0.33 -20.63 -5.16
C GLU A 304 -0.51 -20.97 -6.41
N ASN A 305 0.11 -21.45 -7.49
CA ASN A 305 -0.60 -21.89 -8.70
C ASN A 305 -1.41 -23.17 -8.49
N TYR A 306 -1.15 -23.89 -7.41
CA TYR A 306 -1.91 -25.09 -6.99
C TYR A 306 -2.91 -24.77 -5.86
N SER A 307 -3.11 -23.51 -5.48
CA SER A 307 -3.92 -23.08 -4.33
C SER A 307 -5.36 -23.59 -4.36
N ARG A 308 -5.96 -23.78 -5.56
CA ARG A 308 -7.28 -24.37 -5.72
C ARG A 308 -7.34 -25.78 -5.14
N HIS A 309 -6.36 -26.64 -5.45
CA HIS A 309 -6.28 -28.01 -4.97
C HIS A 309 -6.07 -28.07 -3.45
N PHE A 310 -5.20 -27.22 -2.92
CA PHE A 310 -4.94 -27.17 -1.48
C PHE A 310 -6.13 -26.67 -0.67
N SER A 311 -6.93 -25.77 -1.22
CA SER A 311 -8.15 -25.28 -0.57
C SER A 311 -9.38 -26.15 -0.81
N GLY A 312 -9.32 -27.12 -1.76
CA GLY A 312 -10.45 -27.98 -2.15
C GLY A 312 -11.56 -27.23 -2.89
N ARG A 313 -11.27 -26.05 -3.47
CA ARG A 313 -12.24 -25.26 -4.24
C ARG A 313 -12.55 -25.92 -5.59
N LEU A 314 -13.76 -25.65 -6.06
CA LEU A 314 -14.17 -26.02 -7.41
C LEU A 314 -13.52 -25.10 -8.46
N PRO A 315 -13.37 -25.57 -9.73
CA PRO A 315 -12.89 -24.73 -10.82
C PRO A 315 -13.72 -23.44 -10.95
N GLY A 316 -13.05 -22.29 -11.04
CA GLY A 316 -13.70 -20.97 -11.17
C GLY A 316 -14.22 -20.36 -9.87
N GLU A 317 -14.22 -21.10 -8.77
CA GLU A 317 -14.63 -20.60 -7.46
C GLU A 317 -13.70 -19.48 -6.96
N ALA A 318 -14.29 -18.45 -6.36
CA ALA A 318 -13.55 -17.30 -5.83
C ALA A 318 -12.57 -17.73 -4.73
N PRO A 319 -11.33 -17.22 -4.75
CA PRO A 319 -10.40 -17.47 -3.64
C PRO A 319 -10.85 -16.77 -2.37
N PRO A 320 -10.54 -17.31 -1.18
CA PRO A 320 -10.65 -16.57 0.06
C PRO A 320 -9.64 -15.41 0.04
N THR A 321 -10.05 -14.27 0.60
CA THR A 321 -9.30 -13.03 0.61
C THR A 321 -9.33 -12.40 2.00
N LEU A 322 -8.71 -11.24 2.20
CA LEU A 322 -8.81 -10.52 3.47
C LEU A 322 -10.26 -10.21 3.86
N LEU A 323 -11.14 -10.00 2.89
CA LEU A 323 -12.56 -9.72 3.15
C LEU A 323 -13.27 -10.86 3.88
N ASP A 324 -12.83 -12.10 3.66
CA ASP A 324 -13.39 -13.29 4.28
C ASP A 324 -12.96 -13.47 5.76
N TYR A 325 -11.92 -12.70 6.21
CA TYR A 325 -11.50 -12.65 7.61
C TYR A 325 -12.31 -11.65 8.45
N PHE A 326 -12.99 -10.70 7.81
CA PHE A 326 -13.83 -9.74 8.50
C PHE A 326 -15.14 -10.36 8.99
N PRO A 327 -15.68 -9.89 10.13
CA PRO A 327 -17.03 -10.21 10.50
C PRO A 327 -18.02 -9.57 9.50
N ARG A 328 -19.20 -10.18 9.33
CA ARG A 328 -20.16 -9.77 8.30
C ARG A 328 -20.62 -8.30 8.35
N ASP A 329 -20.56 -7.69 9.52
CA ASP A 329 -21.04 -6.33 9.78
C ASP A 329 -19.94 -5.26 9.63
N PHE A 330 -18.80 -5.58 9.06
CA PHE A 330 -17.72 -4.59 8.87
C PHE A 330 -18.15 -3.45 7.94
N LEU A 331 -17.53 -2.29 8.13
CA LEU A 331 -17.75 -1.09 7.33
C LEU A 331 -16.58 -0.90 6.35
N LEU A 332 -16.90 -0.72 5.07
CA LEU A 332 -15.89 -0.44 4.05
C LEU A 332 -15.85 1.07 3.74
N PHE A 333 -14.66 1.66 3.83
CA PHE A 333 -14.34 2.97 3.28
C PHE A 333 -13.46 2.79 2.04
N MET A 334 -13.88 3.35 0.91
CA MET A 334 -13.07 3.38 -0.30
C MET A 334 -12.53 4.80 -0.49
N ASP A 335 -11.28 5.01 -0.08
CA ASP A 335 -10.66 6.33 -0.23
C ASP A 335 -10.19 6.55 -1.66
N GLU A 336 -10.27 7.81 -2.11
CA GLU A 336 -10.10 8.22 -3.51
C GLU A 336 -10.83 7.24 -4.46
N SER A 337 -12.11 7.00 -4.18
CA SER A 337 -12.93 5.94 -4.81
C SER A 337 -12.96 6.01 -6.33
N HIS A 338 -12.92 7.23 -6.91
CA HIS A 338 -12.82 7.46 -8.35
C HIS A 338 -11.58 6.79 -9.00
N ALA A 339 -10.53 6.53 -8.23
CA ALA A 339 -9.32 5.80 -8.66
C ALA A 339 -9.34 4.34 -8.19
N THR A 340 -9.79 4.11 -6.95
CA THR A 340 -9.79 2.79 -6.31
C THR A 340 -10.74 1.80 -6.99
N ILE A 341 -11.95 2.24 -7.37
CA ILE A 341 -12.95 1.37 -8.02
C ILE A 341 -12.48 0.87 -9.39
N PRO A 342 -12.02 1.73 -10.32
CA PRO A 342 -11.48 1.27 -11.60
C PRO A 342 -10.31 0.30 -11.44
N GLN A 343 -9.48 0.49 -10.41
CA GLN A 343 -8.35 -0.40 -10.12
C GLN A 343 -8.85 -1.78 -9.67
N VAL A 344 -9.76 -1.85 -8.69
CA VAL A 344 -10.38 -3.12 -8.25
C VAL A 344 -11.01 -3.85 -9.43
N HIS A 345 -11.71 -3.13 -10.30
CA HIS A 345 -12.35 -3.69 -11.49
C HIS A 345 -11.33 -4.24 -12.50
N GLY A 346 -10.21 -3.54 -12.72
CA GLY A 346 -9.20 -3.91 -13.71
C GLY A 346 -8.29 -5.07 -13.31
N MET A 347 -8.10 -5.33 -12.01
CA MET A 347 -7.11 -6.30 -11.51
C MET A 347 -7.34 -7.72 -12.03
N TRP A 348 -8.56 -8.20 -12.04
CA TRP A 348 -8.87 -9.53 -12.52
C TRP A 348 -8.56 -9.72 -14.01
N PHE A 349 -8.85 -8.73 -14.85
CA PHE A 349 -8.62 -8.81 -16.30
C PHE A 349 -7.12 -8.90 -16.61
N GLY A 350 -6.29 -8.10 -15.94
CA GLY A 350 -4.83 -8.10 -16.10
C GLY A 350 -4.20 -9.43 -15.68
N ASP A 351 -4.59 -9.97 -14.52
CA ASP A 351 -4.09 -11.26 -14.04
C ASP A 351 -4.51 -12.41 -14.96
N ARG A 352 -5.77 -12.44 -15.38
CA ARG A 352 -6.29 -13.45 -16.30
C ARG A 352 -5.55 -13.48 -17.62
N SER A 353 -5.36 -12.33 -18.27
CA SER A 353 -4.68 -12.26 -19.57
C SER A 353 -3.25 -12.82 -19.51
N ARG A 354 -2.51 -12.46 -18.46
CA ARG A 354 -1.15 -12.96 -18.22
C ARG A 354 -1.12 -14.49 -18.00
N LYS A 355 -1.99 -15.01 -17.13
CA LYS A 355 -2.05 -16.44 -16.79
C LYS A 355 -2.56 -17.30 -17.92
N GLN A 356 -3.47 -16.78 -18.75
CA GLN A 356 -3.96 -17.51 -19.91
C GLN A 356 -2.79 -17.92 -20.83
N ASN A 357 -1.85 -17.01 -21.10
CA ASN A 357 -0.66 -17.36 -21.87
C ASN A 357 0.19 -18.45 -21.20
N LEU A 358 0.35 -18.41 -19.88
CA LEU A 358 1.09 -19.45 -19.16
C LEU A 358 0.43 -20.83 -19.24
N VAL A 359 -0.88 -20.89 -19.23
CA VAL A 359 -1.66 -22.14 -19.38
C VAL A 359 -1.62 -22.61 -20.83
N ASP A 360 -1.92 -21.71 -21.78
CA ASP A 360 -1.95 -22.06 -23.19
C ASP A 360 -0.62 -22.56 -23.70
N TYR A 361 0.50 -22.06 -23.23
CA TYR A 361 1.84 -22.48 -23.64
C TYR A 361 2.51 -23.51 -22.72
N GLY A 362 1.73 -24.18 -21.86
CA GLY A 362 2.18 -25.32 -21.04
C GLY A 362 3.15 -24.99 -19.93
N PHE A 363 3.16 -23.76 -19.44
CA PHE A 363 3.95 -23.37 -18.26
C PHE A 363 3.21 -23.65 -16.94
N ARG A 364 1.87 -23.56 -16.95
CA ARG A 364 1.02 -23.81 -15.78
C ARG A 364 -0.21 -24.64 -16.14
N LEU A 365 -0.75 -25.39 -15.14
CA LEU A 365 -2.03 -26.08 -15.27
C LEU A 365 -3.20 -25.09 -15.31
N PRO A 366 -4.36 -25.46 -15.89
CA PRO A 366 -5.56 -24.63 -15.88
C PRO A 366 -5.97 -24.12 -14.50
N SER A 367 -5.74 -24.89 -13.44
CA SER A 367 -6.00 -24.50 -12.04
C SER A 367 -5.25 -23.24 -11.58
N ALA A 368 -4.13 -22.89 -12.23
CA ALA A 368 -3.42 -21.65 -11.94
C ALA A 368 -4.29 -20.38 -12.19
N MET A 369 -5.29 -20.49 -13.06
CA MET A 369 -6.28 -19.44 -13.31
C MET A 369 -7.14 -19.10 -12.09
N ASP A 370 -7.25 -20.04 -11.13
CA ASP A 370 -8.06 -19.87 -9.92
C ASP A 370 -7.28 -19.26 -8.75
N ASN A 371 -5.96 -19.10 -8.88
CA ASN A 371 -5.15 -18.23 -8.01
C ASN A 371 -5.20 -16.80 -8.56
N ARG A 372 -6.21 -16.05 -8.25
CA ARG A 372 -6.54 -14.77 -8.87
C ARG A 372 -7.10 -13.77 -7.87
N PRO A 373 -7.10 -12.47 -8.19
CA PRO A 373 -7.91 -11.52 -7.44
C PRO A 373 -9.42 -11.81 -7.65
N LEU A 374 -10.24 -11.28 -6.76
CA LEU A 374 -11.69 -11.31 -6.93
C LEU A 374 -12.10 -10.63 -8.24
N LYS A 375 -13.13 -11.16 -8.87
CA LYS A 375 -13.91 -10.38 -9.85
C LYS A 375 -14.65 -9.27 -9.12
N PHE A 376 -15.03 -8.24 -9.86
CA PHE A 376 -15.69 -7.09 -9.25
C PHE A 376 -17.06 -7.45 -8.62
N ASP A 377 -17.85 -8.31 -9.25
CA ASP A 377 -19.09 -8.84 -8.70
C ASP A 377 -18.88 -9.69 -7.43
N GLU A 378 -17.81 -10.48 -7.40
CA GLU A 378 -17.44 -11.26 -6.22
C GLU A 378 -17.02 -10.34 -5.05
N PHE A 379 -16.34 -9.24 -5.35
CA PHE A 379 -16.00 -8.20 -4.37
C PHE A 379 -17.28 -7.52 -3.84
N GLU A 380 -18.19 -7.07 -4.72
CA GLU A 380 -19.44 -6.43 -4.33
C GLU A 380 -20.32 -7.34 -3.43
N ASN A 381 -20.29 -8.65 -3.64
CA ASN A 381 -21.06 -9.61 -2.85
C ASN A 381 -20.51 -9.83 -1.43
N ARG A 382 -19.25 -9.46 -1.16
CA ARG A 382 -18.63 -9.59 0.16
C ARG A 382 -18.77 -8.35 1.03
N ILE A 383 -19.22 -7.23 0.46
CA ILE A 383 -19.39 -5.96 1.18
C ILE A 383 -20.84 -5.70 1.51
N HIS A 384 -21.10 -5.16 2.70
CA HIS A 384 -22.46 -4.87 3.17
C HIS A 384 -22.79 -3.39 3.08
N GLN A 385 -21.97 -2.54 3.71
CA GLN A 385 -22.13 -1.09 3.68
C GLN A 385 -20.81 -0.44 3.31
N THR A 386 -20.86 0.49 2.38
CA THR A 386 -19.67 1.17 1.84
C THR A 386 -19.87 2.67 1.85
N ILE A 387 -18.86 3.38 2.32
CA ILE A 387 -18.74 4.82 2.18
C ILE A 387 -17.62 5.10 1.17
N TYR A 388 -18.00 5.66 0.03
CA TYR A 388 -17.08 6.12 -1.01
C TYR A 388 -16.60 7.51 -0.67
N VAL A 389 -15.30 7.69 -0.56
CA VAL A 389 -14.68 8.96 -0.16
C VAL A 389 -13.90 9.52 -1.35
N SER A 390 -14.27 10.68 -1.83
CA SER A 390 -13.60 11.32 -2.97
C SER A 390 -13.87 12.82 -3.02
N ALA A 391 -12.94 13.59 -3.60
CA ALA A 391 -13.20 14.98 -3.99
C ALA A 391 -13.94 15.08 -5.33
N THR A 392 -13.91 14.01 -6.13
CA THR A 392 -14.45 13.92 -7.50
C THR A 392 -15.04 12.52 -7.72
N PRO A 393 -16.16 12.16 -7.05
CA PRO A 393 -16.76 10.83 -7.19
C PRO A 393 -17.10 10.52 -8.65
N GLY A 394 -16.88 9.26 -9.05
CA GLY A 394 -17.12 8.78 -10.40
C GLY A 394 -18.56 8.35 -10.66
N PRO A 395 -18.87 7.96 -11.90
CA PRO A 395 -20.23 7.54 -12.28
C PRO A 395 -20.72 6.32 -11.50
N TYR A 396 -19.84 5.40 -11.13
CA TYR A 396 -20.20 4.20 -10.39
C TYR A 396 -20.77 4.54 -9.00
N GLU A 397 -20.03 5.34 -8.21
CA GLU A 397 -20.42 5.74 -6.85
C GLU A 397 -21.75 6.52 -6.87
N LEU A 398 -21.86 7.46 -7.81
CA LEU A 398 -23.05 8.28 -7.97
C LEU A 398 -24.28 7.43 -8.37
N THR A 399 -24.09 6.42 -9.23
CA THR A 399 -25.16 5.50 -9.59
C THR A 399 -25.58 4.64 -8.39
N LYS A 400 -24.62 4.10 -7.63
CA LYS A 400 -24.89 3.24 -6.46
C LYS A 400 -25.57 4.00 -5.31
N SER A 401 -25.26 5.28 -5.12
CA SER A 401 -25.90 6.15 -4.14
C SER A 401 -27.18 6.85 -4.65
N ALA A 402 -27.68 6.46 -5.82
CA ALA A 402 -28.82 7.10 -6.46
C ALA A 402 -28.66 8.63 -6.62
N GLY A 403 -27.43 9.13 -6.77
CA GLY A 403 -27.10 10.54 -6.87
C GLY A 403 -27.04 11.29 -5.53
N VAL A 404 -27.29 10.61 -4.41
CA VAL A 404 -27.19 11.22 -3.08
C VAL A 404 -25.73 11.33 -2.68
N VAL A 405 -25.32 12.54 -2.29
CA VAL A 405 -23.93 12.86 -1.93
C VAL A 405 -23.92 13.67 -0.64
N VAL A 406 -23.12 13.21 0.32
CA VAL A 406 -22.81 13.98 1.54
C VAL A 406 -21.64 14.89 1.24
N GLU A 407 -21.89 16.20 1.17
CA GLU A 407 -20.87 17.19 0.83
C GLU A 407 -20.07 17.67 2.04
N GLN A 408 -18.75 17.78 1.88
CA GLN A 408 -17.82 18.35 2.85
C GLN A 408 -16.86 19.30 2.12
N VAL A 409 -17.32 20.52 1.87
CA VAL A 409 -16.62 21.55 1.07
C VAL A 409 -15.78 22.48 1.95
N ILE A 410 -16.21 22.73 3.17
CA ILE A 410 -15.54 23.68 4.08
C ILE A 410 -14.22 23.10 4.62
N ARG A 411 -13.13 23.85 4.41
CA ARG A 411 -11.84 23.61 5.08
C ARG A 411 -11.81 24.34 6.41
N PRO A 412 -11.57 23.65 7.54
CA PRO A 412 -11.47 24.29 8.85
C PRO A 412 -10.39 25.39 8.94
N THR A 413 -9.38 25.33 8.10
CA THR A 413 -8.28 26.32 7.99
C THR A 413 -8.69 27.62 7.30
N GLY A 414 -9.87 27.68 6.69
CA GLY A 414 -10.31 28.81 5.89
C GLY A 414 -9.70 28.92 4.49
N LEU A 415 -8.79 28.03 4.11
CA LEU A 415 -8.14 28.06 2.79
C LEU A 415 -9.16 27.87 1.67
N VAL A 416 -9.07 28.71 0.65
CA VAL A 416 -9.97 28.74 -0.51
C VAL A 416 -9.36 27.96 -1.67
N ASP A 417 -10.18 27.36 -2.54
CA ASP A 417 -9.69 26.76 -3.78
C ASP A 417 -8.95 27.80 -4.64
N PRO A 418 -7.98 27.38 -5.49
CA PRO A 418 -7.15 28.32 -6.25
C PRO A 418 -7.97 29.12 -7.24
N GLU A 419 -7.51 30.33 -7.53
CA GLU A 419 -8.02 31.13 -8.65
C GLU A 419 -7.59 30.48 -9.98
N VAL A 420 -8.54 30.33 -10.91
CA VAL A 420 -8.30 29.69 -12.21
C VAL A 420 -8.25 30.74 -13.30
N GLU A 421 -7.14 30.77 -14.03
CA GLU A 421 -6.89 31.66 -15.15
C GLU A 421 -6.69 30.85 -16.44
N ILE A 422 -7.27 31.33 -17.56
CA ILE A 422 -7.07 30.75 -18.89
C ILE A 422 -6.12 31.64 -19.66
N ARG A 423 -5.08 31.05 -20.24
CA ARG A 423 -4.12 31.73 -21.12
C ARG A 423 -3.99 31.01 -22.44
N PRO A 424 -3.60 31.69 -23.54
CA PRO A 424 -3.46 31.07 -24.85
C PRO A 424 -2.34 30.03 -24.88
N VAL A 425 -2.49 28.98 -25.69
CA VAL A 425 -1.46 27.94 -25.90
C VAL A 425 -0.22 28.52 -26.57
N LYS A 426 -0.40 29.47 -27.50
CA LYS A 426 0.73 30.15 -28.16
C LYS A 426 1.56 30.92 -27.15
N GLY A 427 2.83 30.55 -27.02
CA GLY A 427 3.76 31.18 -26.05
C GLY A 427 3.65 30.64 -24.63
N GLN A 428 2.89 29.57 -24.38
CA GLN A 428 2.69 28.97 -23.04
C GLN A 428 4.00 28.66 -22.31
N ILE A 429 5.05 28.29 -23.02
CA ILE A 429 6.35 27.92 -22.42
C ILE A 429 7.07 29.14 -21.85
N ASP A 430 7.11 30.24 -22.61
CA ASP A 430 7.78 31.48 -22.18
C ASP A 430 6.97 32.20 -21.09
N ASP A 431 5.64 32.20 -21.21
CA ASP A 431 4.73 32.76 -20.21
C ASP A 431 4.86 32.02 -18.87
N LEU A 432 4.86 30.69 -18.92
CA LEU A 432 5.07 29.86 -17.74
C LEU A 432 6.46 30.05 -17.13
N LEU A 433 7.51 30.24 -17.94
CA LEU A 433 8.85 30.54 -17.44
C LEU A 433 8.89 31.83 -16.62
N ALA A 434 8.16 32.86 -17.04
CA ALA A 434 8.05 34.09 -16.29
C ALA A 434 7.36 33.89 -14.93
N GLU A 435 6.25 33.14 -14.89
CA GLU A 435 5.55 32.77 -13.66
C GLU A 435 6.43 31.95 -12.70
N ILE A 436 7.18 30.96 -13.24
CA ILE A 436 8.10 30.14 -12.47
C ILE A 436 9.16 31.01 -11.79
N ARG A 437 9.79 31.94 -12.53
CA ARG A 437 10.83 32.82 -12.00
C ARG A 437 10.30 33.74 -10.93
N ASP A 438 9.06 34.21 -11.06
CA ASP A 438 8.42 35.05 -10.05
C ASP A 438 8.14 34.23 -8.76
N ARG A 439 7.64 33.00 -8.87
CA ARG A 439 7.39 32.12 -7.73
C ARG A 439 8.68 31.69 -7.03
N ALA A 440 9.71 31.33 -7.79
CA ALA A 440 11.00 30.95 -7.24
C ALA A 440 11.63 32.08 -6.39
N LYS A 441 11.50 33.36 -6.81
CA LYS A 441 11.93 34.53 -6.01
C LYS A 441 11.22 34.64 -4.65
N ARG A 442 9.98 34.13 -4.57
CA ARG A 442 9.18 34.09 -3.33
C ARG A 442 9.36 32.82 -2.54
N ASN A 443 10.27 31.95 -2.96
CA ASN A 443 10.50 30.62 -2.39
C ASN A 443 9.26 29.72 -2.42
N GLU A 444 8.41 29.87 -3.45
CA GLU A 444 7.22 29.09 -3.71
C GLU A 444 7.52 28.02 -4.77
N ARG A 445 6.68 26.98 -4.83
CA ARG A 445 6.84 25.84 -5.74
C ARG A 445 5.77 25.82 -6.81
N VAL A 446 6.13 25.25 -7.98
CA VAL A 446 5.26 25.16 -9.15
C VAL A 446 5.11 23.71 -9.59
N LEU A 447 3.88 23.27 -9.86
CA LEU A 447 3.59 22.01 -10.52
C LEU A 447 3.16 22.26 -11.95
N VAL A 448 3.73 21.52 -12.89
CA VAL A 448 3.40 21.63 -14.33
C VAL A 448 2.95 20.28 -14.86
N THR A 449 1.75 20.22 -15.44
CA THR A 449 1.25 19.00 -16.07
C THR A 449 1.28 19.06 -17.58
N THR A 450 1.86 18.03 -18.19
CA THR A 450 1.96 17.82 -19.64
C THR A 450 1.08 16.65 -20.09
N LEU A 451 1.00 16.40 -21.40
CA LEU A 451 0.23 15.31 -21.98
C LEU A 451 1.04 14.03 -22.19
N THR A 452 2.36 14.16 -22.39
CA THR A 452 3.22 13.02 -22.74
C THR A 452 4.53 13.05 -21.94
N LYS A 453 5.13 11.85 -21.76
CA LYS A 453 6.44 11.66 -21.13
C LYS A 453 7.50 12.52 -21.83
N ARG A 454 7.58 12.42 -23.16
CA ARG A 454 8.54 13.19 -23.97
C ARG A 454 8.39 14.70 -23.76
N MET A 455 7.16 15.22 -23.73
CA MET A 455 6.93 16.65 -23.47
C MET A 455 7.41 17.06 -22.07
N SER A 456 7.25 16.20 -21.05
CA SER A 456 7.79 16.46 -19.71
C SER A 456 9.32 16.52 -19.71
N GLU A 457 9.96 15.59 -20.39
CA GLU A 457 11.42 15.49 -20.51
C GLU A 457 12.01 16.68 -21.28
N ASP A 458 11.44 16.97 -22.47
CA ASP A 458 11.87 18.09 -23.32
C ASP A 458 11.72 19.44 -22.59
N LEU A 459 10.60 19.63 -21.86
CA LEU A 459 10.34 20.84 -21.10
C LEU A 459 11.29 21.00 -19.90
N ALA A 460 11.56 19.91 -19.18
CA ALA A 460 12.51 19.92 -18.07
C ALA A 460 13.93 20.21 -18.56
N GLY A 461 14.35 19.64 -19.68
CA GLY A 461 15.63 19.94 -20.34
C GLY A 461 15.76 21.44 -20.66
N TYR A 462 14.77 21.99 -21.38
CA TYR A 462 14.75 23.40 -21.75
C TYR A 462 14.80 24.33 -20.52
N TYR A 463 13.99 24.08 -19.50
CA TYR A 463 13.98 24.90 -18.29
C TYR A 463 15.29 24.81 -17.49
N THR A 464 15.94 23.65 -17.49
CA THR A 464 17.25 23.47 -16.87
C THR A 464 18.32 24.30 -17.62
N GLU A 465 18.31 24.29 -18.96
CA GLU A 465 19.24 25.10 -19.80
C GLU A 465 19.10 26.61 -19.55
N VAL A 466 17.88 27.08 -19.27
CA VAL A 466 17.64 28.52 -18.94
C VAL A 466 17.75 28.84 -17.44
N GLY A 467 18.29 27.90 -16.65
CA GLY A 467 18.69 28.10 -15.25
C GLY A 467 17.56 27.93 -14.23
N VAL A 468 16.48 27.22 -14.56
CA VAL A 468 15.41 26.86 -13.62
C VAL A 468 15.76 25.54 -12.92
N LYS A 469 15.64 25.51 -11.59
CA LYS A 469 15.78 24.27 -10.83
C LYS A 469 14.51 23.44 -10.98
N CYS A 470 14.50 22.51 -11.91
CA CYS A 470 13.33 21.67 -12.18
C CYS A 470 13.70 20.18 -12.27
N ARG A 471 12.68 19.34 -12.08
CA ARG A 471 12.72 17.90 -12.31
C ARG A 471 11.43 17.46 -13.00
N TYR A 472 11.50 16.34 -13.72
CA TYR A 472 10.31 15.69 -14.27
C TYR A 472 9.98 14.38 -13.52
N LEU A 473 8.70 14.05 -13.52
CA LEU A 473 8.15 12.88 -12.85
C LEU A 473 7.24 12.11 -13.83
N HIS A 474 7.49 10.81 -13.99
CA HIS A 474 6.67 9.94 -14.82
C HIS A 474 6.46 8.55 -14.16
N SER A 475 5.65 7.69 -14.80
CA SER A 475 5.21 6.41 -14.24
C SER A 475 6.32 5.35 -14.09
N GLU A 476 7.47 5.55 -14.72
CA GLU A 476 8.59 4.60 -14.69
C GLU A 476 9.63 4.94 -13.59
N ILE A 477 9.46 6.07 -12.92
CA ILE A 477 10.31 6.42 -11.77
C ILE A 477 9.89 5.54 -10.59
N GLU A 478 10.86 4.89 -9.97
CA GLU A 478 10.66 4.05 -8.80
C GLU A 478 10.03 4.82 -7.63
N THR A 479 9.27 4.12 -6.80
CA THR A 479 8.52 4.74 -5.69
C THR A 479 9.45 5.50 -4.74
N LEU A 480 10.61 4.96 -4.43
CA LEU A 480 11.60 5.58 -3.55
C LEU A 480 12.16 6.89 -4.14
N GLU A 481 12.59 6.87 -5.40
CA GLU A 481 13.09 8.05 -6.10
C GLU A 481 12.04 9.15 -6.18
N ARG A 482 10.78 8.75 -6.40
CA ARG A 482 9.64 9.66 -6.42
C ARG A 482 9.44 10.36 -5.08
N VAL A 483 9.54 9.66 -3.96
CA VAL A 483 9.45 10.24 -2.63
C VAL A 483 10.63 11.20 -2.37
N LYS A 484 11.85 10.84 -2.79
CA LYS A 484 13.04 11.72 -2.72
C LYS A 484 12.82 13.01 -3.51
N LEU A 485 12.29 12.92 -4.74
CA LEU A 485 12.00 14.10 -5.58
C LEU A 485 10.98 15.06 -4.93
N LEU A 486 9.96 14.51 -4.28
CA LEU A 486 8.95 15.33 -3.60
C LEU A 486 9.49 15.97 -2.32
N ALA A 487 10.31 15.25 -1.55
CA ALA A 487 11.00 15.80 -0.40
C ALA A 487 11.97 16.93 -0.82
N ALA A 488 12.71 16.75 -1.90
CA ALA A 488 13.61 17.74 -2.47
C ALA A 488 12.86 19.01 -2.97
N LEU A 489 11.68 18.83 -3.61
CA LEU A 489 10.81 19.93 -3.99
C LEU A 489 10.40 20.75 -2.76
N ARG A 490 10.00 20.09 -1.67
CA ARG A 490 9.61 20.77 -0.43
C ARG A 490 10.76 21.50 0.25
N LYS A 491 11.94 20.87 0.29
CA LYS A 491 13.17 21.50 0.82
C LYS A 491 13.65 22.70 -0.03
N GLY A 492 13.14 22.86 -1.27
CA GLY A 492 13.53 23.91 -2.17
C GLY A 492 14.79 23.62 -2.98
N GLU A 493 15.19 22.37 -3.07
CA GLU A 493 16.25 21.94 -3.98
C GLU A 493 15.80 22.13 -5.42
N TYR A 494 14.49 22.01 -5.67
CA TYR A 494 13.82 22.31 -6.94
C TYR A 494 12.69 23.30 -6.73
N ASP A 495 12.48 24.16 -7.73
CA ASP A 495 11.39 25.15 -7.76
C ASP A 495 10.17 24.61 -8.51
N VAL A 496 10.41 23.65 -9.44
CA VAL A 496 9.39 23.15 -10.37
C VAL A 496 9.45 21.63 -10.46
N LEU A 497 8.26 21.01 -10.40
CA LEU A 497 8.07 19.61 -10.74
C LEU A 497 7.17 19.51 -11.97
N ILE A 498 7.65 18.82 -13.02
CA ILE A 498 6.96 18.64 -14.31
C ILE A 498 6.52 17.18 -14.42
N GLY A 499 5.30 16.91 -14.85
CA GLY A 499 4.86 15.52 -15.02
C GLY A 499 3.55 15.35 -15.77
N ILE A 500 3.23 14.10 -16.14
CA ILE A 500 2.00 13.78 -16.86
C ILE A 500 0.83 13.69 -15.88
N ASN A 501 1.01 12.98 -14.79
CA ASN A 501 -0.03 12.71 -13.80
C ASN A 501 0.55 12.87 -12.38
N LEU A 502 0.66 14.10 -11.95
CA LEU A 502 1.15 14.45 -10.61
C LEU A 502 0.11 14.18 -9.50
N LEU A 503 -1.06 13.63 -9.89
CA LEU A 503 -2.23 13.47 -9.00
C LEU A 503 -2.23 12.17 -8.19
N ARG A 504 -1.49 11.14 -8.65
CA ARG A 504 -1.66 9.76 -8.14
C ARG A 504 -1.29 9.57 -6.67
N GLU A 505 -0.76 10.60 -5.99
CA GLU A 505 -0.01 10.35 -4.77
C GLU A 505 -0.55 10.94 -3.49
N GLY A 506 -1.70 11.56 -3.46
CA GLY A 506 -2.30 12.03 -2.20
C GLY A 506 -1.44 13.03 -1.40
N LEU A 507 -0.31 13.49 -1.95
CA LEU A 507 0.68 14.29 -1.25
C LEU A 507 0.21 15.70 -0.97
N ASP A 508 0.47 16.11 0.25
CA ASP A 508 0.21 17.46 0.75
C ASP A 508 1.43 18.34 0.52
N LEU A 509 1.32 19.30 -0.41
CA LEU A 509 2.39 20.21 -0.79
C LEU A 509 1.96 21.68 -0.53
N PRO A 510 2.01 22.13 0.73
CA PRO A 510 1.59 23.50 1.07
C PRO A 510 2.47 24.59 0.45
N GLU A 511 3.67 24.26 -0.01
CA GLU A 511 4.60 25.17 -0.66
C GLU A 511 4.23 25.47 -2.13
N VAL A 512 3.31 24.67 -2.72
CA VAL A 512 2.87 24.85 -4.11
C VAL A 512 1.85 25.96 -4.22
N SER A 513 2.27 27.10 -4.79
CA SER A 513 1.44 28.26 -5.04
C SER A 513 0.87 28.31 -6.45
N LEU A 514 1.47 27.60 -7.42
CA LEU A 514 1.04 27.57 -8.81
C LEU A 514 0.94 26.17 -9.36
N VAL A 515 -0.19 25.88 -10.00
CA VAL A 515 -0.38 24.72 -10.85
C VAL A 515 -0.60 25.17 -12.28
N ALA A 516 0.23 24.72 -13.20
CA ALA A 516 0.10 25.02 -14.62
C ALA A 516 -0.30 23.75 -15.41
N ILE A 517 -1.35 23.86 -16.19
CA ILE A 517 -1.84 22.77 -17.03
C ILE A 517 -1.65 23.16 -18.49
N LEU A 518 -0.65 22.56 -19.15
CA LEU A 518 -0.35 22.79 -20.56
C LEU A 518 -1.37 22.05 -21.43
N ASP A 519 -1.71 22.65 -22.58
CA ASP A 519 -2.66 22.06 -23.54
C ASP A 519 -3.94 21.56 -22.86
N ALA A 520 -4.55 22.39 -22.04
CA ALA A 520 -5.71 22.02 -21.23
C ALA A 520 -6.97 21.75 -22.06
N ASP A 521 -7.02 22.21 -23.31
CA ASP A 521 -8.11 22.00 -24.26
C ASP A 521 -8.00 20.70 -25.08
N LYS A 522 -6.97 19.91 -24.86
CA LYS A 522 -6.84 18.57 -25.48
C LYS A 522 -7.62 17.56 -24.65
N GLU A 523 -8.90 17.37 -24.99
CA GLU A 523 -9.77 16.44 -24.29
C GLU A 523 -9.22 15.02 -24.22
N GLY A 524 -9.38 14.38 -23.07
CA GLY A 524 -8.92 13.03 -22.78
C GLY A 524 -8.97 12.74 -21.29
N PHE A 525 -8.54 11.54 -20.90
CA PHE A 525 -8.54 11.11 -19.50
C PHE A 525 -7.80 12.09 -18.58
N LEU A 526 -6.64 12.61 -19.01
CA LEU A 526 -5.81 13.55 -18.22
C LEU A 526 -6.39 14.97 -18.17
N ARG A 527 -7.38 15.29 -18.93
CA ARG A 527 -8.06 16.59 -19.00
C ARG A 527 -9.57 16.48 -18.76
N SER A 528 -10.00 15.35 -18.16
CA SER A 528 -11.38 15.20 -17.68
C SER A 528 -11.68 16.18 -16.55
N THR A 529 -12.95 16.48 -16.30
CA THR A 529 -13.42 17.37 -15.23
C THR A 529 -12.79 17.01 -13.89
N GLY A 530 -12.84 15.73 -13.49
CA GLY A 530 -12.27 15.26 -12.23
C GLY A 530 -10.75 15.43 -12.16
N SER A 531 -10.03 15.12 -13.25
CA SER A 531 -8.58 15.28 -13.35
C SER A 531 -8.16 16.75 -13.22
N LEU A 532 -8.89 17.67 -13.87
CA LEU A 532 -8.64 19.12 -13.77
C LEU A 532 -8.87 19.63 -12.35
N ILE A 533 -10.01 19.28 -11.70
CA ILE A 533 -10.31 19.68 -10.32
C ILE A 533 -9.22 19.20 -9.36
N GLN A 534 -8.79 17.97 -9.49
CA GLN A 534 -7.75 17.41 -8.62
C GLN A 534 -6.39 18.07 -8.83
N THR A 535 -6.03 18.35 -10.08
CA THR A 535 -4.77 19.01 -10.41
C THR A 535 -4.77 20.43 -9.88
N MET A 536 -5.78 21.23 -10.16
CA MET A 536 -5.93 22.59 -9.64
C MET A 536 -5.95 22.60 -8.11
N GLY A 537 -6.64 21.65 -7.49
CA GLY A 537 -6.73 21.48 -6.04
C GLY A 537 -5.39 21.27 -5.31
N ARG A 538 -4.30 20.97 -6.02
CA ARG A 538 -2.95 20.91 -5.42
C ARG A 538 -2.45 22.26 -4.95
N ALA A 539 -2.89 23.36 -5.55
CA ALA A 539 -2.59 24.71 -5.09
C ALA A 539 -3.54 25.23 -3.98
N ALA A 540 -4.57 24.46 -3.61
CA ALA A 540 -5.56 24.86 -2.60
C ALA A 540 -5.05 24.87 -1.15
N ARG A 541 -3.79 24.49 -0.92
CA ARG A 541 -3.11 24.52 0.38
C ARG A 541 -2.29 25.78 0.60
N HIS A 542 -2.10 26.57 -0.44
CA HIS A 542 -1.39 27.85 -0.39
C HIS A 542 -2.36 29.01 -0.31
N LEU A 543 -2.04 30.05 0.47
CA LEU A 543 -2.88 31.25 0.62
C LEU A 543 -3.13 31.97 -0.71
N GLU A 544 -2.10 32.04 -1.53
CA GLU A 544 -2.13 32.68 -2.86
C GLU A 544 -2.14 31.63 -3.99
N GLY A 545 -2.83 30.49 -3.75
CA GLY A 545 -2.91 29.40 -4.71
C GLY A 545 -3.56 29.83 -6.02
N ARG A 546 -2.90 29.54 -7.15
CA ARG A 546 -3.38 29.80 -8.52
C ARG A 546 -3.30 28.57 -9.39
N ALA A 547 -4.19 28.48 -10.37
CA ALA A 547 -4.14 27.49 -11.43
C ALA A 547 -4.21 28.21 -12.78
N ILE A 548 -3.26 27.92 -13.68
CA ILE A 548 -3.25 28.43 -15.06
C ILE A 548 -3.55 27.27 -16.00
N LEU A 549 -4.60 27.44 -16.80
CA LEU A 549 -4.98 26.53 -17.87
C LEU A 549 -4.56 27.15 -19.20
N TYR A 550 -3.56 26.57 -19.88
CA TYR A 550 -3.18 27.00 -21.21
C TYR A 550 -4.09 26.32 -22.23
N ALA A 551 -4.96 27.12 -22.86
CA ALA A 551 -5.99 26.63 -23.77
C ALA A 551 -6.40 27.71 -24.78
N ASP A 552 -6.61 27.33 -26.05
CA ASP A 552 -7.15 28.25 -27.07
C ASP A 552 -8.68 28.21 -27.12
N ARG A 553 -9.28 27.18 -26.53
CA ARG A 553 -10.76 27.04 -26.40
C ARG A 553 -11.11 26.44 -25.04
N ILE A 554 -12.26 26.85 -24.51
CA ILE A 554 -12.80 26.27 -23.28
C ILE A 554 -13.62 25.03 -23.65
N THR A 555 -13.16 23.86 -23.20
CA THR A 555 -13.89 22.60 -23.36
C THR A 555 -14.98 22.43 -22.29
N ASP A 556 -15.90 21.48 -22.50
CA ASP A 556 -16.94 21.21 -21.50
C ASP A 556 -16.36 20.69 -20.17
N SER A 557 -15.26 19.93 -20.23
CA SER A 557 -14.54 19.48 -19.04
C SER A 557 -13.92 20.62 -18.28
N MET A 558 -13.28 21.57 -18.97
CA MET A 558 -12.72 22.78 -18.36
C MET A 558 -13.83 23.63 -17.72
N ARG A 559 -14.93 23.88 -18.46
CA ARG A 559 -16.05 24.68 -17.94
C ARG A 559 -16.58 24.13 -16.65
N ARG A 560 -16.93 22.84 -16.63
CA ARG A 560 -17.43 22.17 -15.42
C ARG A 560 -16.42 22.19 -14.26
N ALA A 561 -15.12 22.03 -14.55
CA ALA A 561 -14.10 22.08 -13.52
C ALA A 561 -13.95 23.49 -12.92
N MET A 562 -14.01 24.52 -13.74
CA MET A 562 -13.97 25.93 -13.31
C MET A 562 -15.20 26.31 -12.52
N ASP A 563 -16.40 25.99 -13.02
CA ASP A 563 -17.67 26.26 -12.35
C ASP A 563 -17.72 25.63 -10.96
N GLU A 564 -17.29 24.38 -10.83
CA GLU A 564 -17.23 23.69 -9.55
C GLU A 564 -16.16 24.31 -8.61
N THR A 565 -15.00 24.68 -9.12
CA THR A 565 -13.96 25.36 -8.33
C THR A 565 -14.48 26.72 -7.82
N ASP A 566 -15.16 27.49 -8.64
CA ASP A 566 -15.74 28.78 -8.26
C ASP A 566 -16.91 28.62 -7.26
N ARG A 567 -17.75 27.60 -7.42
CA ARG A 567 -18.78 27.23 -6.44
C ARG A 567 -18.16 26.98 -5.06
N ARG A 568 -17.11 26.16 -4.99
CA ARG A 568 -16.39 25.83 -3.75
C ARG A 568 -15.75 27.07 -3.13
N ARG A 569 -15.13 27.92 -3.94
CA ARG A 569 -14.56 29.20 -3.50
C ARG A 569 -15.61 30.11 -2.86
N THR A 570 -16.76 30.24 -3.49
CA THR A 570 -17.87 31.08 -3.00
C THR A 570 -18.39 30.57 -1.66
N ILE A 571 -18.62 29.27 -1.53
CA ILE A 571 -19.07 28.65 -0.27
C ILE A 571 -18.04 28.88 0.84
N GLN A 572 -16.76 28.62 0.57
CA GLN A 572 -15.70 28.79 1.57
C GLN A 572 -15.53 30.25 2.02
N ARG A 573 -15.60 31.21 1.08
CA ARG A 573 -15.52 32.65 1.40
C ARG A 573 -16.68 33.10 2.26
N ALA A 574 -17.90 32.74 1.90
CA ALA A 574 -19.10 33.05 2.69
C ALA A 574 -18.98 32.49 4.12
N TYR A 575 -18.54 31.25 4.26
CA TYR A 575 -18.31 30.63 5.57
C TYR A 575 -17.23 31.37 6.38
N ASN A 576 -16.13 31.78 5.75
CA ASN A 576 -15.06 32.50 6.42
C ASN A 576 -15.54 33.89 6.92
N GLU A 577 -16.32 34.60 6.11
CA GLU A 577 -16.92 35.91 6.47
C GLU A 577 -17.89 35.75 7.65
N GLU A 578 -18.81 34.77 7.56
CA GLU A 578 -19.81 34.55 8.61
C GLU A 578 -19.18 34.19 9.96
N HIS A 579 -18.07 33.43 9.96
CA HIS A 579 -17.42 32.94 11.17
C HIS A 579 -16.16 33.75 11.56
N GLY A 580 -15.82 34.79 10.84
CA GLY A 580 -14.64 35.62 11.11
C GLY A 580 -13.32 34.86 10.98
N ILE A 581 -13.24 33.86 10.05
CA ILE A 581 -12.06 33.04 9.87
C ILE A 581 -11.09 33.70 8.91
N THR A 582 -9.88 33.97 9.37
CA THR A 582 -8.76 34.34 8.50
C THR A 582 -8.07 33.08 8.00
N PRO A 583 -7.95 32.88 6.68
CA PRO A 583 -7.25 31.72 6.12
C PRO A 583 -5.82 31.60 6.65
N GLN A 584 -5.43 30.42 7.04
CA GLN A 584 -4.09 30.12 7.57
C GLN A 584 -3.46 28.99 6.79
N SER A 585 -2.18 29.16 6.41
CA SER A 585 -1.39 28.10 5.81
C SER A 585 -1.18 26.96 6.80
N ILE A 586 -1.26 25.73 6.33
CA ILE A 586 -0.99 24.54 7.15
C ILE A 586 0.52 24.38 7.20
N ILE A 587 1.13 24.63 8.35
CA ILE A 587 2.52 24.28 8.62
C ILE A 587 2.48 22.82 9.16
N ASN A 588 2.59 21.86 8.27
CA ASN A 588 2.78 20.46 8.69
C ASN A 588 4.27 20.22 8.94
N THR A 589 4.61 19.80 10.14
CA THR A 589 5.92 19.23 10.47
C THR A 589 6.05 17.86 9.78
N MET A 590 6.48 17.89 8.55
CA MET A 590 6.35 16.80 7.58
C MET A 590 7.44 15.73 7.65
N ASP A 591 8.55 15.99 8.34
CA ASP A 591 9.68 15.06 8.37
C ASP A 591 9.34 13.70 8.99
N MET A 592 8.33 13.66 9.86
CA MET A 592 7.93 12.40 10.52
C MET A 592 7.04 11.51 9.64
N GLY A 593 6.10 12.06 8.88
CA GLY A 593 5.18 11.25 8.06
C GLY A 593 5.86 10.59 6.86
N LEU A 594 6.71 11.33 6.15
CA LEU A 594 7.44 10.82 4.98
C LEU A 594 8.54 9.83 5.38
N ALA A 595 9.30 10.14 6.43
CA ALA A 595 10.30 9.23 6.98
C ALA A 595 9.67 7.93 7.52
N GLN A 596 8.47 8.00 8.10
CA GLN A 596 7.75 6.83 8.58
C GLN A 596 7.17 5.98 7.44
N ILE A 597 6.70 6.61 6.35
CA ILE A 597 6.28 5.90 5.14
C ILE A 597 7.47 5.14 4.54
N LEU A 598 8.63 5.81 4.42
CA LEU A 598 9.86 5.20 3.94
C LEU A 598 10.34 4.07 4.87
N LYS A 599 10.27 4.29 6.17
CA LYS A 599 10.62 3.27 7.17
C LYS A 599 9.70 2.06 7.12
N ALA A 600 8.41 2.25 6.89
CA ALA A 600 7.44 1.16 6.77
C ALA A 600 7.57 0.39 5.44
N GLU A 601 7.98 1.05 4.35
CA GLU A 601 8.13 0.44 3.02
C GLU A 601 9.53 -0.13 2.78
N TYR A 602 10.59 0.47 3.33
CA TYR A 602 11.98 0.18 2.95
C TYR A 602 12.90 -0.17 4.14
N GLY A 603 12.40 -0.13 5.38
CA GLY A 603 13.18 -0.37 6.59
C GLY A 603 14.05 0.82 7.02
N ASP A 604 14.74 0.69 8.17
CA ASP A 604 15.51 1.79 8.77
C ASP A 604 16.71 2.23 7.90
N VAL A 605 17.34 1.31 7.18
CA VAL A 605 18.56 1.58 6.38
C VAL A 605 18.24 2.41 5.11
N GLU A 606 17.16 2.09 4.43
CA GLU A 606 16.75 2.82 3.21
C GLU A 606 16.08 4.16 3.52
N ALA A 607 15.47 4.29 4.71
CA ALA A 607 14.94 5.56 5.18
C ALA A 607 16.05 6.57 5.52
N GLU A 608 17.19 6.11 6.03
CA GLU A 608 18.37 6.96 6.26
C GLU A 608 19.03 7.39 4.94
N GLU A 609 19.11 6.51 3.94
CA GLU A 609 19.58 6.85 2.60
C GLU A 609 18.65 7.84 1.88
N ALA A 610 17.33 7.69 2.05
CA ALA A 610 16.35 8.61 1.48
C ALA A 610 16.34 9.99 2.16
N ALA A 611 16.80 10.07 3.41
CA ALA A 611 16.98 11.34 4.12
C ALA A 611 18.19 12.16 3.59
N GLY A 612 19.00 11.58 2.71
CA GLY A 612 20.16 12.18 2.07
C GLY A 612 21.46 11.86 2.82
N LEU A 613 22.55 11.77 2.04
CA LEU A 613 23.87 11.66 2.63
C LEU A 613 24.15 12.87 3.53
N PRO A 614 24.80 12.70 4.69
CA PRO A 614 25.10 13.81 5.57
C PRO A 614 25.89 14.89 4.82
N GLU A 615 25.47 16.14 4.96
CA GLU A 615 26.25 17.28 4.45
C GLU A 615 27.49 17.44 5.31
N PHE A 616 28.65 17.34 4.67
CA PHE A 616 29.93 17.55 5.32
C PHE A 616 30.32 19.01 5.20
N THR A 617 30.68 19.63 6.32
CA THR A 617 31.09 21.05 6.37
C THR A 617 32.59 21.21 6.15
N SER A 618 33.38 20.12 6.16
CA SER A 618 34.81 20.11 5.91
C SER A 618 35.31 18.79 5.30
N GLN A 619 36.40 18.86 4.55
CA GLN A 619 37.08 17.69 3.98
C GLN A 619 37.49 16.67 5.08
N ALA A 620 37.91 17.15 6.24
CA ALA A 620 38.33 16.30 7.37
C ALA A 620 37.13 15.47 7.95
N GLU A 621 35.92 16.02 7.94
CA GLU A 621 34.71 15.31 8.33
C GLU A 621 34.36 14.23 7.33
N LEU A 622 34.44 14.52 6.02
CA LEU A 622 34.22 13.56 4.93
C LEU A 622 35.22 12.40 5.00
N ASP A 623 36.53 12.70 5.18
CA ASP A 623 37.59 11.69 5.30
C ASP A 623 37.36 10.78 6.51
N THR A 624 36.95 11.35 7.65
CA THR A 624 36.62 10.60 8.85
C THR A 624 35.45 9.67 8.65
N HIS A 625 34.40 10.15 7.95
CA HIS A 625 33.21 9.37 7.63
C HIS A 625 33.51 8.26 6.62
N LEU A 626 34.28 8.54 5.58
CA LEU A 626 34.76 7.55 4.60
C LEU A 626 35.57 6.43 5.28
N ALA A 627 36.50 6.76 6.18
CA ALA A 627 37.28 5.77 6.93
C ALA A 627 36.38 4.86 7.79
N LYS A 628 35.32 5.41 8.39
CA LYS A 628 34.34 4.65 9.17
C LYS A 628 33.56 3.69 8.27
N LEU A 629 33.04 4.16 7.17
CA LEU A 629 32.29 3.33 6.18
C LEU A 629 33.15 2.22 5.58
N GLU A 630 34.46 2.50 5.29
CA GLU A 630 35.39 1.49 4.81
C GLU A 630 35.66 0.40 5.86
N THR A 631 35.67 0.77 7.12
CA THR A 631 35.86 -0.18 8.25
C THR A 631 34.62 -1.06 8.39
N GLU A 632 33.41 -0.46 8.36
CA GLU A 632 32.13 -1.16 8.43
C GLU A 632 31.93 -2.10 7.23
N MET A 633 32.31 -1.69 6.02
CA MET A 633 32.29 -2.51 4.82
C MET A 633 33.18 -3.75 4.95
N ARG A 634 34.41 -3.58 5.46
CA ARG A 634 35.35 -4.69 5.69
C ARG A 634 34.84 -5.65 6.76
N ASP A 635 34.20 -5.14 7.79
CA ASP A 635 33.67 -5.96 8.87
C ASP A 635 32.42 -6.71 8.44
N ALA A 636 31.55 -6.09 7.61
CA ALA A 636 30.43 -6.78 6.96
C ALA A 636 30.93 -7.91 6.02
N ALA A 637 31.95 -7.65 5.22
CA ALA A 637 32.55 -8.66 4.36
C ALA A 637 33.14 -9.85 5.15
N LYS A 638 33.81 -9.59 6.32
CA LYS A 638 34.32 -10.65 7.20
C LYS A 638 33.21 -11.50 7.83
N LYS A 639 32.02 -10.91 8.06
CA LYS A 639 30.84 -11.59 8.58
C LYS A 639 30.01 -12.28 7.51
N PHE A 640 30.48 -12.28 6.25
CA PHE A 640 29.77 -12.81 5.08
C PHE A 640 28.45 -12.09 4.74
N GLU A 641 28.25 -10.85 5.24
CA GLU A 641 27.14 -9.95 4.91
C GLU A 641 27.44 -9.23 3.57
N PHE A 642 27.51 -9.99 2.47
CA PHE A 642 28.01 -9.48 1.18
C PHE A 642 27.13 -8.39 0.56
N GLU A 643 25.82 -8.42 0.77
CA GLU A 643 24.91 -7.36 0.29
C GLU A 643 25.17 -6.04 1.01
N LYS A 644 25.34 -6.09 2.34
CA LYS A 644 25.68 -4.92 3.15
C LYS A 644 27.04 -4.36 2.76
N ALA A 645 28.03 -5.24 2.54
CA ALA A 645 29.36 -4.83 2.10
C ALA A 645 29.32 -4.17 0.70
N ALA A 646 28.49 -4.69 -0.22
CA ALA A 646 28.31 -4.11 -1.55
C ALA A 646 27.66 -2.73 -1.49
N ARG A 647 26.61 -2.55 -0.68
CA ARG A 647 25.95 -1.26 -0.46
C ARG A 647 26.91 -0.21 0.11
N LEU A 648 27.66 -0.56 1.17
CA LEU A 648 28.65 0.34 1.77
C LEU A 648 29.74 0.74 0.76
N ARG A 649 30.16 -0.17 -0.13
CA ARG A 649 31.09 0.12 -1.23
C ARG A 649 30.50 1.16 -2.19
N ASP A 650 29.24 1.02 -2.53
CA ASP A 650 28.59 1.90 -3.51
C ASP A 650 28.37 3.31 -2.91
N ILE A 651 28.03 3.42 -1.62
CA ILE A 651 27.99 4.69 -0.87
C ILE A 651 29.38 5.35 -0.82
N ILE A 652 30.43 4.59 -0.52
CA ILE A 652 31.83 5.10 -0.50
C ILE A 652 32.21 5.62 -1.88
N LYS A 653 31.82 4.93 -2.94
CA LYS A 653 32.07 5.35 -4.32
C LYS A 653 31.37 6.68 -4.64
N GLU A 654 30.11 6.81 -4.29
CA GLU A 654 29.33 8.04 -4.50
C GLU A 654 29.90 9.23 -3.72
N LEU A 655 30.32 9.02 -2.48
CA LEU A 655 30.96 10.06 -1.68
C LEU A 655 32.32 10.48 -2.26
N LYS A 656 33.12 9.54 -2.76
CA LYS A 656 34.40 9.84 -3.44
C LYS A 656 34.21 10.53 -4.80
N GLU A 657 33.14 10.23 -5.55
CA GLU A 657 32.80 10.94 -6.79
C GLU A 657 32.37 12.40 -6.51
N LYS A 658 31.69 12.65 -5.39
CA LYS A 658 31.37 14.01 -4.94
C LYS A 658 32.61 14.79 -4.48
N GLU A 659 33.61 14.13 -3.88
CA GLU A 659 34.90 14.72 -3.53
C GLU A 659 35.61 15.33 -4.77
N PHE A 660 35.52 14.66 -5.92
CA PHE A 660 36.09 15.15 -7.19
C PHE A 660 35.40 16.43 -7.73
N LEU A 661 34.21 16.78 -7.24
CA LEU A 661 33.47 17.98 -7.65
C LEU A 661 33.74 19.20 -6.75
N PHE A 662 34.44 18.99 -5.61
CA PHE A 662 34.81 20.05 -4.65
C PHE A 662 36.31 20.40 -4.67
N GLY A 663 37.12 19.72 -5.54
CA GLY A 663 38.56 19.97 -5.72
C GLY A 663 38.87 20.96 -6.83
#